data_85a02c4f4e1b77464680e93278cea03b
#
_entry.id   85a02c4f4e1b77464680e93278cea03b
#
_cell.length_a   1.000
_cell.length_b   1.000
_cell.length_c   1.000
_cell.angle_alpha   90.00
_cell.angle_beta   90.00
_cell.angle_gamma   90.00
#
_symmetry.space_group_name_H-M   'P 1'
#
loop_
_entity.id
_entity.type
_entity.pdbx_description
1 polymer ?
#
loop_
_entity_poly.entity_id
_entity_poly.type
_entity_poly.pdbx_seq_one_letter_code
_entity_poly.pdbx_strand_id
1 'polypeptide(L)'
;MTKKLQIRDLTLRDGQQSLFATRLKQENVDRLLPLYRDAKFYIMEVWGGAVPDSVMRYLGESPWERLRSCSREMKGISLLSALSRGRNLFGYVPYPDRVLEGFYREAVKNGLNVMRIFDALNDINNIKGSIKMINDLDGYNGNVAIADTAVCYTVDPKGTPEEEKIFTDEYFVEKAKEMERLGAKMITLKDMAGLVSPSRIYTLMPKLKEALSVPVDFHTHCTPGYGLAAVLTAIIQGVDIVDTNIWWFGGGSAAPSIELIDIFCKKMGVEVEADMEAVAKIRKELKEARKALAEFDLNKDNWPRDFDEAFAEMPKEIDAEFDRAIEAAKANKEEELLDACHKIEAYFGLPKPNELVKNAEVPGGMYSNMVANLRALGAEDVLEDAMALIPKVRRDAGLVPLVTPTSQIVGSQAVALAVDRRKGNPDYTNKNNQFISLVKGEYGQTPVPVDPKFREQITGSPEEKPYDVSSYKTPANPELDKFGGVKLASNEEEFLLLELLPTVAKTFLTNLRKAEYEANPVAAKPAEAPKAVEAAGDVTGEVFCAPMGGTVLEINVKAGDTVAPGQVVLKYEAMKMENDLACDKGGVVKRVLVGEGEVMATDQPLIEFVGEGAPEAPAAAGVVADGPQMLAPMGGTVLEVKVKAGDSVNVGDTILTYEAMKMENNLVADRAGVIAKVLVEDGDVMATDQPIVQFGTAAAGAAPAPKAAPKPVAKPAAKKAEAPKV
;
A
#
# COMPACT_ATOMS: atom_id res chain seq x y z
N MET A 1 -16.20 14.22 40.29
CA MET A 1 -16.74 13.77 39.00
C MET A 1 -16.00 12.49 38.61
N THR A 2 -16.70 11.47 38.19
CA THR A 2 -16.08 10.24 37.68
C THR A 2 -15.22 10.62 36.47
N LYS A 3 -13.98 10.12 36.41
CA LYS A 3 -13.12 10.33 35.25
C LYS A 3 -13.75 9.59 34.06
N LYS A 4 -13.85 10.24 32.90
CA LYS A 4 -14.41 9.68 31.69
C LYS A 4 -13.29 9.42 30.68
N LEU A 5 -13.40 8.32 29.92
CA LEU A 5 -12.51 7.94 28.86
C LEU A 5 -13.30 7.88 27.55
N GLN A 6 -12.88 8.65 26.56
CA GLN A 6 -13.46 8.61 25.22
C GLN A 6 -12.83 7.48 24.41
N ILE A 7 -13.64 6.85 23.60
CA ILE A 7 -13.20 5.72 22.75
C ILE A 7 -13.28 6.10 21.27
N ARG A 8 -12.21 5.81 20.55
CA ARG A 8 -12.23 5.71 19.10
C ARG A 8 -12.25 4.24 18.72
N ASP A 9 -13.34 3.80 18.10
CA ASP A 9 -13.43 2.45 17.56
C ASP A 9 -12.73 2.36 16.22
N LEU A 10 -11.85 1.38 16.04
CA LEU A 10 -11.08 1.13 14.84
C LEU A 10 -11.52 -0.13 14.08
N THR A 11 -12.53 -0.84 14.57
CA THR A 11 -12.92 -2.17 14.11
C THR A 11 -13.16 -2.24 12.61
N LEU A 12 -13.87 -1.26 12.05
CA LEU A 12 -14.26 -1.23 10.64
C LEU A 12 -13.15 -0.73 9.69
N ARG A 13 -12.04 -0.21 10.22
CA ARG A 13 -10.89 0.22 9.40
C ARG A 13 -9.61 -0.51 9.78
N ASP A 14 -9.01 -0.18 10.93
CA ASP A 14 -7.70 -0.71 11.33
C ASP A 14 -7.75 -2.18 11.71
N GLY A 15 -8.76 -2.60 12.47
CA GLY A 15 -8.93 -3.99 12.89
C GLY A 15 -9.04 -4.93 11.69
N GLN A 16 -9.92 -4.63 10.73
CA GLN A 16 -10.06 -5.44 9.52
C GLN A 16 -8.83 -5.35 8.60
N GLN A 17 -8.15 -4.20 8.57
CA GLN A 17 -6.93 -4.04 7.78
C GLN A 17 -5.80 -4.88 8.35
N SER A 18 -5.64 -4.88 9.67
CA SER A 18 -4.51 -5.49 10.36
C SER A 18 -4.64 -7.01 10.51
N LEU A 19 -5.87 -7.54 10.61
CA LEU A 19 -6.14 -8.96 10.83
C LEU A 19 -6.60 -9.71 9.57
N PHE A 20 -7.30 -9.02 8.63
CA PHE A 20 -7.99 -9.66 7.51
C PHE A 20 -7.68 -9.02 6.16
N ALA A 21 -6.50 -8.41 6.02
CA ALA A 21 -6.00 -7.81 4.77
C ALA A 21 -7.03 -6.88 4.08
N THR A 22 -7.89 -6.20 4.86
CA THR A 22 -8.92 -5.26 4.37
C THR A 22 -9.96 -5.94 3.45
N ARG A 23 -10.45 -7.13 3.82
CA ARG A 23 -11.40 -7.92 3.01
C ARG A 23 -12.85 -7.87 3.50
N LEU A 24 -13.19 -7.00 4.48
CA LEU A 24 -14.56 -6.88 4.98
C LEU A 24 -15.46 -6.25 3.90
N LYS A 25 -16.43 -7.01 3.40
CA LYS A 25 -17.37 -6.60 2.36
C LYS A 25 -18.38 -5.58 2.88
N GLN A 26 -18.91 -4.74 1.98
CA GLN A 26 -19.93 -3.73 2.29
C GLN A 26 -21.17 -4.33 2.95
N GLU A 27 -21.63 -5.49 2.51
CA GLU A 27 -22.78 -6.19 3.11
C GLU A 27 -22.62 -6.48 4.60
N ASN A 28 -21.40 -6.80 5.05
CA ASN A 28 -21.09 -7.00 6.47
C ASN A 28 -21.04 -5.66 7.22
N VAL A 29 -20.51 -4.62 6.62
CA VAL A 29 -20.50 -3.27 7.20
C VAL A 29 -21.95 -2.79 7.40
N ASP A 30 -22.80 -2.88 6.38
CA ASP A 30 -24.20 -2.45 6.43
C ASP A 30 -25.01 -3.23 7.48
N ARG A 31 -24.71 -4.51 7.70
CA ARG A 31 -25.33 -5.33 8.73
C ARG A 31 -24.92 -4.89 10.15
N LEU A 32 -23.68 -4.44 10.31
CA LEU A 32 -23.13 -4.00 11.62
C LEU A 32 -23.57 -2.59 12.01
N LEU A 33 -23.67 -1.66 11.06
CA LEU A 33 -23.89 -0.23 11.32
C LEU A 33 -25.11 0.07 12.20
N PRO A 34 -26.31 -0.58 12.03
CA PRO A 34 -27.44 -0.34 12.91
C PRO A 34 -27.16 -0.63 14.40
N LEU A 35 -26.28 -1.60 14.69
CA LEU A 35 -25.88 -1.91 16.08
C LEU A 35 -24.90 -0.90 16.64
N TYR A 36 -24.05 -0.33 15.78
CA TYR A 36 -23.09 0.73 16.17
C TYR A 36 -23.80 2.02 16.61
N ARG A 37 -25.03 2.31 16.16
CA ARG A 37 -25.79 3.47 16.60
C ARG A 37 -26.00 3.50 18.12
N ASP A 38 -26.25 2.32 18.70
CA ASP A 38 -26.51 2.19 20.12
C ASP A 38 -25.21 2.26 20.95
N ALA A 39 -24.07 1.87 20.37
CA ALA A 39 -22.78 1.87 21.06
C ALA A 39 -22.25 3.29 21.36
N LYS A 40 -22.58 4.28 20.53
CA LYS A 40 -22.29 5.72 20.73
C LYS A 40 -20.82 6.01 20.98
N PHE A 41 -19.94 5.38 20.23
CA PHE A 41 -18.53 5.71 20.28
C PHE A 41 -18.31 7.20 19.99
N TYR A 42 -17.34 7.82 20.66
CA TYR A 42 -16.99 9.21 20.39
C TYR A 42 -16.56 9.40 18.93
N ILE A 43 -15.65 8.55 18.45
CA ILE A 43 -15.20 8.51 17.06
C ILE A 43 -15.23 7.06 16.56
N MET A 44 -15.53 6.87 15.27
CA MET A 44 -15.38 5.62 14.56
C MET A 44 -14.46 5.82 13.36
N GLU A 45 -13.34 5.12 13.32
CA GLU A 45 -12.48 5.13 12.14
C GLU A 45 -12.99 4.09 11.14
N VAL A 46 -13.54 4.55 10.02
CA VAL A 46 -14.26 3.73 9.05
C VAL A 46 -13.63 3.75 7.66
N TRP A 47 -12.70 4.69 7.41
CA TRP A 47 -12.19 4.96 6.09
C TRP A 47 -10.70 5.32 6.10
N GLY A 48 -10.07 5.41 4.89
CA GLY A 48 -8.64 5.72 4.77
C GLY A 48 -7.74 4.49 4.87
N GLY A 49 -6.45 4.71 5.04
CA GLY A 49 -5.45 3.64 5.01
C GLY A 49 -5.50 2.83 3.70
N ALA A 50 -5.65 1.51 3.80
CA ALA A 50 -5.75 0.61 2.64
C ALA A 50 -7.19 0.39 2.16
N VAL A 51 -8.22 0.93 2.84
CA VAL A 51 -9.63 0.67 2.50
C VAL A 51 -9.96 1.06 1.05
N PRO A 52 -9.63 2.28 0.56
CA PRO A 52 -9.99 2.67 -0.80
C PRO A 52 -9.37 1.77 -1.88
N ASP A 53 -8.11 1.42 -1.74
CA ASP A 53 -7.44 0.50 -2.67
C ASP A 53 -8.05 -0.90 -2.62
N SER A 54 -8.17 -1.46 -1.41
CA SER A 54 -8.57 -2.86 -1.24
C SER A 54 -10.02 -3.12 -1.64
N VAL A 55 -10.95 -2.20 -1.35
CA VAL A 55 -12.36 -2.39 -1.72
C VAL A 55 -12.56 -2.33 -3.22
N MET A 56 -11.84 -1.46 -3.95
CA MET A 56 -11.87 -1.43 -5.41
C MET A 56 -11.19 -2.64 -6.02
N ARG A 57 -9.96 -2.95 -5.57
CA ARG A 57 -9.09 -3.97 -6.16
C ARG A 57 -9.62 -5.39 -5.98
N TYR A 58 -10.12 -5.71 -4.78
CA TYR A 58 -10.43 -7.08 -4.39
C TYR A 58 -11.92 -7.35 -4.20
N LEU A 59 -12.70 -6.32 -3.87
CA LEU A 59 -14.12 -6.48 -3.60
C LEU A 59 -15.00 -5.93 -4.72
N GLY A 60 -14.44 -5.12 -5.62
CA GLY A 60 -15.22 -4.45 -6.68
C GLY A 60 -16.24 -3.46 -6.14
N GLU A 61 -16.01 -2.89 -4.95
CA GLU A 61 -16.93 -2.01 -4.24
C GLU A 61 -16.45 -0.56 -4.29
N SER A 62 -17.40 0.40 -4.20
CA SER A 62 -17.09 1.82 -4.17
C SER A 62 -16.64 2.27 -2.78
N PRO A 63 -15.43 2.84 -2.62
CA PRO A 63 -14.98 3.38 -1.34
C PRO A 63 -15.83 4.59 -0.90
N TRP A 64 -16.37 5.38 -1.83
CA TRP A 64 -17.25 6.50 -1.51
C TRP A 64 -18.61 6.04 -0.96
N GLU A 65 -19.19 4.96 -1.53
CA GLU A 65 -20.43 4.40 -1.01
C GLU A 65 -20.25 3.84 0.39
N ARG A 66 -19.10 3.23 0.68
CA ARG A 66 -18.76 2.79 2.04
C ARG A 66 -18.79 3.94 3.04
N LEU A 67 -18.18 5.09 2.71
CA LEU A 67 -18.21 6.27 3.56
C LEU A 67 -19.65 6.80 3.73
N ARG A 68 -20.41 6.88 2.63
CA ARG A 68 -21.81 7.34 2.67
C ARG A 68 -22.71 6.43 3.52
N SER A 69 -22.52 5.13 3.43
CA SER A 69 -23.28 4.17 4.24
C SER A 69 -23.02 4.39 5.73
N CYS A 70 -21.75 4.50 6.13
CA CYS A 70 -21.39 4.85 7.51
C CYS A 70 -21.98 6.19 7.93
N SER A 71 -21.91 7.21 7.08
CA SER A 71 -22.41 8.55 7.37
C SER A 71 -23.91 8.59 7.58
N ARG A 72 -24.69 7.87 6.75
CA ARG A 72 -26.16 7.79 6.91
C ARG A 72 -26.57 7.27 8.26
N GLU A 73 -25.86 6.23 8.74
CA GLU A 73 -26.22 5.57 10.01
C GLU A 73 -25.68 6.31 11.24
N MET A 74 -24.50 6.94 11.15
CA MET A 74 -23.82 7.52 12.32
C MET A 74 -24.04 9.02 12.49
N LYS A 75 -24.72 9.69 11.58
CA LYS A 75 -24.91 11.15 11.62
C LYS A 75 -25.57 11.61 12.95
N GLY A 76 -24.85 12.46 13.67
CA GLY A 76 -25.30 13.00 14.98
C GLY A 76 -25.16 12.02 16.14
N ILE A 77 -24.51 10.87 15.94
CA ILE A 77 -24.27 9.85 16.97
C ILE A 77 -22.79 9.73 17.27
N SER A 78 -21.98 9.41 16.26
CA SER A 78 -20.53 9.28 16.36
C SER A 78 -19.86 10.10 15.25
N LEU A 79 -18.68 10.65 15.54
CA LEU A 79 -17.85 11.28 14.52
C LEU A 79 -17.19 10.19 13.67
N LEU A 80 -17.22 10.34 12.35
CA LEU A 80 -16.51 9.43 11.44
C LEU A 80 -15.11 9.91 11.16
N SER A 81 -14.13 9.04 11.25
CA SER A 81 -12.75 9.36 10.94
C SER A 81 -12.14 8.52 9.81
N ALA A 82 -11.10 9.08 9.21
CA ALA A 82 -10.27 8.42 8.22
C ALA A 82 -8.80 8.70 8.49
N LEU A 83 -7.94 7.73 8.13
CA LEU A 83 -6.49 7.86 8.21
C LEU A 83 -5.92 8.37 6.88
N SER A 84 -5.14 9.47 6.90
CA SER A 84 -4.51 10.09 5.72
C SER A 84 -3.02 10.34 5.94
N ARG A 85 -2.22 10.14 4.87
CA ARG A 85 -0.76 10.35 4.88
C ARG A 85 -0.37 11.74 4.37
N GLY A 86 -0.91 12.80 4.99
CA GLY A 86 -0.60 14.16 4.57
C GLY A 86 -0.75 14.35 3.04
N ARG A 87 0.29 14.87 2.37
CA ARG A 87 0.27 15.11 0.91
C ARG A 87 0.08 13.84 0.06
N ASN A 88 0.38 12.67 0.62
CA ASN A 88 0.20 11.40 -0.08
C ASN A 88 -1.22 10.84 0.01
N LEU A 89 -2.11 11.46 0.80
CA LEU A 89 -3.48 10.98 1.04
C LEU A 89 -3.51 9.47 1.32
N PHE A 90 -4.04 8.67 0.40
CA PHE A 90 -4.05 7.20 0.46
C PHE A 90 -3.05 6.55 -0.50
N GLY A 91 -2.39 7.36 -1.36
CA GLY A 91 -1.38 6.90 -2.32
C GLY A 91 0.03 6.81 -1.73
N TYR A 92 0.99 6.61 -2.62
CA TYR A 92 2.40 6.39 -2.28
C TYR A 92 3.33 7.51 -2.77
N VAL A 93 2.76 8.51 -3.45
CA VAL A 93 3.47 9.70 -3.96
C VAL A 93 2.77 10.97 -3.48
N PRO A 94 3.48 12.10 -3.34
CA PRO A 94 2.86 13.38 -2.99
C PRO A 94 1.95 13.90 -4.12
N TYR A 95 0.78 14.41 -3.75
CA TYR A 95 -0.18 15.03 -4.69
C TYR A 95 -0.12 16.56 -4.64
N PRO A 96 -0.49 17.26 -5.76
CA PRO A 96 -0.65 18.71 -5.76
C PRO A 96 -1.85 19.16 -4.92
N ASP A 97 -1.81 20.40 -4.43
CA ASP A 97 -2.81 20.97 -3.52
C ASP A 97 -4.26 20.82 -4.05
N ARG A 98 -4.48 21.01 -5.35
CA ARG A 98 -5.81 20.85 -5.96
C ARG A 98 -6.42 19.44 -5.74
N VAL A 99 -5.58 18.39 -5.73
CA VAL A 99 -6.04 17.01 -5.48
C VAL A 99 -6.39 16.84 -4.01
N LEU A 100 -5.56 17.39 -3.11
CA LEU A 100 -5.82 17.38 -1.67
C LEU A 100 -7.13 18.11 -1.35
N GLU A 101 -7.29 19.34 -1.86
CA GLU A 101 -8.49 20.16 -1.64
C GLU A 101 -9.75 19.48 -2.16
N GLY A 102 -9.72 18.97 -3.39
CA GLY A 102 -10.82 18.21 -3.98
C GLY A 102 -11.19 17.00 -3.15
N PHE A 103 -10.17 16.23 -2.76
CA PHE A 103 -10.36 15.02 -1.96
C PHE A 103 -10.95 15.30 -0.57
N TYR A 104 -10.40 16.25 0.19
CA TYR A 104 -10.92 16.59 1.51
C TYR A 104 -12.32 17.17 1.43
N ARG A 105 -12.60 18.01 0.43
CA ARG A 105 -13.94 18.58 0.21
C ARG A 105 -14.98 17.48 -0.04
N GLU A 106 -14.70 16.52 -0.93
CA GLU A 106 -15.62 15.42 -1.20
C GLU A 106 -15.74 14.48 0.02
N ALA A 107 -14.65 14.22 0.76
CA ALA A 107 -14.71 13.42 1.99
C ALA A 107 -15.61 14.06 3.05
N VAL A 108 -15.44 15.35 3.36
CA VAL A 108 -16.30 16.09 4.32
C VAL A 108 -17.75 16.18 3.81
N LYS A 109 -17.96 16.42 2.52
CA LYS A 109 -19.29 16.44 1.91
C LYS A 109 -20.02 15.10 2.11
N ASN A 110 -19.31 13.97 2.01
CA ASN A 110 -19.85 12.63 2.23
C ASN A 110 -19.94 12.22 3.71
N GLY A 111 -19.67 13.15 4.65
CA GLY A 111 -19.90 12.99 6.06
C GLY A 111 -18.71 12.57 6.90
N LEU A 112 -17.49 12.65 6.37
CA LEU A 112 -16.29 12.49 7.16
C LEU A 112 -16.13 13.70 8.10
N ASN A 113 -15.87 13.45 9.39
CA ASN A 113 -15.74 14.49 10.42
C ASN A 113 -14.30 14.70 10.88
N VAL A 114 -13.53 13.64 11.04
CA VAL A 114 -12.18 13.69 11.57
C VAL A 114 -11.21 13.12 10.56
N MET A 115 -10.27 13.95 10.10
CA MET A 115 -9.18 13.46 9.29
C MET A 115 -7.95 13.28 10.19
N ARG A 116 -7.58 12.01 10.44
CA ARG A 116 -6.31 11.68 11.11
C ARG A 116 -5.19 11.79 10.11
N ILE A 117 -4.39 12.84 10.23
CA ILE A 117 -3.32 13.21 9.30
C ILE A 117 -1.99 12.87 9.93
N PHE A 118 -1.17 12.05 9.27
CA PHE A 118 0.19 11.80 9.68
C PHE A 118 1.17 11.98 8.52
N ASP A 119 2.43 12.17 8.82
CA ASP A 119 3.51 12.02 7.86
C ASP A 119 4.46 10.91 8.30
N ALA A 120 4.89 10.07 7.34
CA ALA A 120 5.71 8.91 7.63
C ALA A 120 7.12 9.26 8.15
N LEU A 121 7.59 10.50 7.94
CA LEU A 121 8.88 11.01 8.42
C LEU A 121 8.73 11.91 9.65
N ASN A 122 7.50 12.18 10.10
CA ASN A 122 7.18 13.26 11.04
C ASN A 122 7.62 14.64 10.51
N ASP A 123 7.63 14.83 9.19
CA ASP A 123 7.90 16.13 8.56
C ASP A 123 6.62 16.98 8.53
N ILE A 124 6.61 18.01 9.36
CA ILE A 124 5.50 18.96 9.50
C ILE A 124 5.15 19.64 8.17
N ASN A 125 6.12 19.84 7.29
CA ASN A 125 5.88 20.47 5.99
C ASN A 125 4.92 19.68 5.11
N ASN A 126 4.87 18.36 5.27
CA ASN A 126 3.99 17.47 4.51
C ASN A 126 2.54 17.51 4.99
N ILE A 127 2.28 17.98 6.21
CA ILE A 127 0.92 17.96 6.81
C ILE A 127 0.31 19.34 7.02
N LYS A 128 1.11 20.42 7.08
CA LYS A 128 0.61 21.79 7.35
C LYS A 128 -0.49 22.24 6.39
N GLY A 129 -0.38 21.91 5.09
CA GLY A 129 -1.41 22.21 4.10
C GLY A 129 -2.70 21.47 4.38
N SER A 130 -2.62 20.17 4.68
CA SER A 130 -3.77 19.33 5.02
C SER A 130 -4.51 19.81 6.27
N ILE A 131 -3.77 20.22 7.32
CA ILE A 131 -4.36 20.79 8.56
C ILE A 131 -5.21 22.01 8.20
N LYS A 132 -4.63 22.94 7.41
CA LYS A 132 -5.34 24.14 7.00
C LYS A 132 -6.58 23.82 6.17
N MET A 133 -6.45 22.97 5.14
CA MET A 133 -7.55 22.60 4.25
C MET A 133 -8.72 21.96 5.01
N ILE A 134 -8.45 21.07 5.95
CA ILE A 134 -9.49 20.45 6.77
C ILE A 134 -10.16 21.48 7.68
N ASN A 135 -9.41 22.36 8.34
CA ASN A 135 -9.98 23.41 9.19
C ASN A 135 -10.84 24.39 8.39
N ASP A 136 -10.45 24.71 7.16
CA ASP A 136 -11.23 25.58 6.26
C ASP A 136 -12.57 24.95 5.82
N LEU A 137 -12.69 23.62 5.95
CA LEU A 137 -13.91 22.88 5.63
C LEU A 137 -14.84 22.68 6.83
N ASP A 138 -14.50 23.16 8.02
CA ASP A 138 -15.39 23.06 9.18
C ASP A 138 -16.70 23.82 8.93
N GLY A 139 -17.83 23.14 9.11
CA GLY A 139 -19.17 23.64 8.74
C GLY A 139 -19.55 23.45 7.27
N TYR A 140 -18.65 22.97 6.41
CA TYR A 140 -18.97 22.72 5.01
C TYR A 140 -20.06 21.66 4.86
N ASN A 141 -21.10 21.96 4.07
CA ASN A 141 -22.28 21.12 3.90
C ASN A 141 -22.97 20.72 5.24
N GLY A 142 -22.80 21.53 6.29
CA GLY A 142 -23.35 21.29 7.63
C GLY A 142 -22.62 20.17 8.40
N ASN A 143 -21.45 19.76 7.97
CA ASN A 143 -20.61 18.75 8.64
C ASN A 143 -19.50 19.42 9.45
N VAL A 144 -19.16 18.82 10.60
CA VAL A 144 -17.97 19.17 11.36
C VAL A 144 -16.74 18.61 10.64
N ALA A 145 -15.65 19.37 10.58
CA ALA A 145 -14.37 18.92 10.05
C ALA A 145 -13.24 19.22 11.07
N ILE A 146 -12.54 18.18 11.50
CA ILE A 146 -11.52 18.23 12.54
C ILE A 146 -10.21 17.69 11.96
N ALA A 147 -9.15 18.48 12.03
CA ALA A 147 -7.80 18.03 11.78
C ALA A 147 -7.25 17.37 13.06
N ASP A 148 -7.21 16.04 13.06
CA ASP A 148 -6.49 15.22 14.04
C ASP A 148 -5.11 14.92 13.47
N THR A 149 -4.05 15.37 14.12
CA THR A 149 -2.71 15.13 13.62
C THR A 149 -1.99 14.08 14.45
N ALA A 150 -1.33 13.16 13.78
CA ALA A 150 -0.67 12.06 14.46
C ALA A 150 0.84 12.18 14.41
N VAL A 151 1.48 12.20 15.57
CA VAL A 151 2.92 12.03 15.72
C VAL A 151 3.22 10.53 15.65
N CYS A 152 3.96 10.11 14.62
CA CYS A 152 4.36 8.72 14.46
C CYS A 152 5.42 8.37 15.50
N TYR A 153 5.08 7.45 16.41
CA TYR A 153 6.04 6.93 17.38
C TYR A 153 7.05 6.00 16.69
N THR A 154 8.28 6.09 17.14
CA THR A 154 9.38 5.22 16.72
C THR A 154 10.45 5.20 17.81
N VAL A 155 11.43 4.31 17.67
CA VAL A 155 12.53 4.13 18.61
C VAL A 155 13.86 4.29 17.90
N ASP A 156 14.89 4.71 18.63
CA ASP A 156 16.27 4.61 18.15
C ASP A 156 16.67 3.13 18.06
N PRO A 157 17.48 2.73 17.05
CA PRO A 157 17.91 1.34 16.91
C PRO A 157 18.61 0.84 18.17
N LYS A 158 18.42 -0.43 18.53
CA LYS A 158 19.06 -1.04 19.69
C LYS A 158 20.58 -0.80 19.70
N GLY A 159 21.12 -0.45 20.86
CA GLY A 159 22.54 -0.16 21.07
C GLY A 159 22.94 1.28 20.71
N THR A 160 22.01 2.16 20.35
CA THR A 160 22.29 3.60 20.22
C THR A 160 22.65 4.17 21.60
N PRO A 161 23.82 4.85 21.76
CA PRO A 161 24.18 5.52 23.01
C PRO A 161 23.13 6.53 23.44
N GLU A 162 22.94 6.75 24.75
CA GLU A 162 21.88 7.62 25.27
C GLU A 162 22.01 9.06 24.74
N GLU A 163 23.24 9.57 24.66
CA GLU A 163 23.56 10.91 24.14
C GLU A 163 23.32 11.07 22.63
N GLU A 164 23.19 9.97 21.89
CA GLU A 164 22.96 9.95 20.45
C GLU A 164 21.46 9.68 20.11
N LYS A 165 20.62 9.40 21.13
CA LYS A 165 19.21 9.16 20.93
C LYS A 165 18.49 10.41 20.45
N ILE A 166 17.66 10.24 19.42
CA ILE A 166 16.89 11.30 18.78
C ILE A 166 15.45 11.26 19.25
N PHE A 167 14.88 10.05 19.34
CA PHE A 167 13.46 9.86 19.64
C PHE A 167 13.19 9.92 21.14
N THR A 168 13.53 11.08 21.76
CA THR A 168 13.28 11.36 23.19
C THR A 168 11.83 11.80 23.44
N ASP A 169 11.40 11.92 24.70
CA ASP A 169 10.07 12.47 25.01
C ASP A 169 9.91 13.87 24.42
N GLU A 170 10.97 14.67 24.53
CA GLU A 170 11.02 16.05 24.05
C GLU A 170 10.80 16.12 22.53
N TYR A 171 11.36 15.18 21.75
CA TYR A 171 11.13 15.09 20.30
C TYR A 171 9.63 14.97 19.99
N PHE A 172 8.94 14.03 20.64
CA PHE A 172 7.50 13.81 20.40
C PHE A 172 6.65 14.97 20.89
N VAL A 173 6.98 15.54 22.05
CA VAL A 173 6.27 16.72 22.61
C VAL A 173 6.43 17.94 21.69
N GLU A 174 7.63 18.24 21.21
CA GLU A 174 7.83 19.40 20.32
C GLU A 174 7.14 19.20 18.96
N LYS A 175 7.15 18.00 18.38
CA LYS A 175 6.37 17.70 17.17
C LYS A 175 4.86 17.91 17.40
N ALA A 176 4.33 17.45 18.52
CA ALA A 176 2.92 17.61 18.87
C ALA A 176 2.54 19.10 19.07
N LYS A 177 3.38 19.89 19.77
CA LYS A 177 3.20 21.33 19.92
C LYS A 177 3.23 22.09 18.61
N GLU A 178 4.13 21.68 17.68
CA GLU A 178 4.19 22.30 16.37
C GLU A 178 2.92 22.02 15.56
N MET A 179 2.39 20.79 15.63
CA MET A 179 1.13 20.42 14.98
C MET A 179 -0.06 21.23 15.57
N GLU A 180 -0.13 21.38 16.91
CA GLU A 180 -1.15 22.21 17.54
C GLU A 180 -1.06 23.68 17.10
N ARG A 181 0.16 24.25 17.05
CA ARG A 181 0.39 25.61 16.54
C ARG A 181 -0.08 25.81 15.10
N LEU A 182 -0.03 24.78 14.28
CA LEU A 182 -0.55 24.79 12.91
C LEU A 182 -2.08 24.64 12.83
N GLY A 183 -2.73 24.47 13.94
CA GLY A 183 -4.19 24.41 14.04
C GLY A 183 -4.79 23.03 14.17
N ALA A 184 -4.00 22.00 14.50
CA ALA A 184 -4.55 20.71 14.86
C ALA A 184 -5.54 20.86 16.04
N LYS A 185 -6.69 20.19 15.95
CA LYS A 185 -7.75 20.22 16.97
C LYS A 185 -7.74 18.99 17.88
N MET A 186 -6.88 18.03 17.55
CA MET A 186 -6.64 16.79 18.28
C MET A 186 -5.23 16.32 17.91
N ILE A 187 -4.52 15.71 18.84
CA ILE A 187 -3.19 15.12 18.62
C ILE A 187 -3.25 13.65 18.98
N THR A 188 -2.85 12.79 18.03
CA THR A 188 -2.70 11.35 18.27
C THR A 188 -1.22 10.99 18.44
N LEU A 189 -0.86 10.36 19.57
CA LEU A 189 0.40 9.61 19.65
C LEU A 189 0.19 8.27 18.94
N LYS A 190 0.79 8.09 17.76
CA LYS A 190 0.51 6.96 16.86
C LYS A 190 1.64 5.95 16.85
N ASP A 191 1.44 4.83 17.55
CA ASP A 191 2.35 3.70 17.63
C ASP A 191 1.81 2.47 16.88
N MET A 192 1.81 2.51 15.56
CA MET A 192 1.32 1.39 14.76
C MET A 192 2.26 0.17 14.79
N ALA A 193 3.47 0.30 15.29
CA ALA A 193 4.39 -0.82 15.47
C ALA A 193 4.20 -1.53 16.82
N GLY A 194 3.48 -0.91 17.76
CA GLY A 194 3.27 -1.42 19.11
C GLY A 194 4.55 -1.39 19.97
N LEU A 195 5.49 -0.47 19.66
CA LEU A 195 6.82 -0.43 20.28
C LEU A 195 6.92 0.46 21.51
N VAL A 196 5.89 1.28 21.76
CA VAL A 196 5.89 2.14 22.94
C VAL A 196 5.70 1.30 24.21
N SER A 197 6.76 1.23 25.02
CA SER A 197 6.68 0.50 26.29
C SER A 197 5.82 1.22 27.32
N PRO A 198 5.24 0.52 28.29
CA PRO A 198 4.50 1.14 29.38
C PRO A 198 5.30 2.19 30.15
N SER A 199 6.58 1.93 30.44
CA SER A 199 7.47 2.89 31.09
C SER A 199 7.67 4.16 30.27
N ARG A 200 7.69 4.04 28.94
CA ARG A 200 7.77 5.20 28.06
C ARG A 200 6.46 6.02 28.09
N ILE A 201 5.31 5.37 28.07
CA ILE A 201 4.03 6.06 28.22
C ILE A 201 3.92 6.75 29.57
N TYR A 202 4.42 6.12 30.62
CA TYR A 202 4.43 6.68 31.96
C TYR A 202 5.12 8.06 32.04
N THR A 203 6.16 8.30 31.25
CA THR A 203 6.87 9.58 31.18
C THR A 203 6.36 10.51 30.09
N LEU A 204 6.04 10.00 28.92
CA LEU A 204 5.68 10.80 27.74
C LEU A 204 4.25 11.35 27.82
N MET A 205 3.27 10.54 28.27
CA MET A 205 1.87 10.98 28.27
C MET A 205 1.61 12.20 29.18
N PRO A 206 2.12 12.28 30.43
CA PRO A 206 1.97 13.48 31.24
C PRO A 206 2.58 14.73 30.59
N LYS A 207 3.75 14.59 29.93
CA LYS A 207 4.41 15.70 29.22
C LYS A 207 3.56 16.20 28.05
N LEU A 208 2.94 15.29 27.28
CA LEU A 208 2.01 15.65 26.21
C LEU A 208 0.79 16.38 26.78
N LYS A 209 0.20 15.85 27.85
CA LYS A 209 -0.98 16.46 28.51
C LYS A 209 -0.69 17.83 29.12
N GLU A 210 0.52 18.06 29.61
CA GLU A 210 0.95 19.37 30.12
C GLU A 210 1.22 20.37 28.97
N ALA A 211 1.77 19.89 27.86
CA ALA A 211 2.23 20.72 26.76
C ALA A 211 1.11 21.16 25.80
N LEU A 212 0.02 20.41 25.71
CA LEU A 212 -1.05 20.57 24.72
C LEU A 212 -2.36 21.04 25.38
N SER A 213 -3.09 21.90 24.67
CA SER A 213 -4.43 22.35 25.06
C SER A 213 -5.57 21.56 24.40
N VAL A 214 -5.25 20.82 23.32
CA VAL A 214 -6.19 19.97 22.59
C VAL A 214 -6.22 18.55 23.16
N PRO A 215 -7.28 17.77 22.92
CA PRO A 215 -7.35 16.37 23.32
C PRO A 215 -6.19 15.55 22.77
N VAL A 216 -5.66 14.65 23.60
CA VAL A 216 -4.62 13.67 23.22
C VAL A 216 -5.25 12.30 23.08
N ASP A 217 -5.05 11.70 21.92
CA ASP A 217 -5.46 10.36 21.57
C ASP A 217 -4.26 9.41 21.55
N PHE A 218 -4.43 8.16 21.96
CA PHE A 218 -3.38 7.15 21.95
C PHE A 218 -3.76 5.94 21.12
N HIS A 219 -2.96 5.69 20.09
CA HIS A 219 -3.07 4.56 19.17
C HIS A 219 -1.86 3.64 19.32
N THR A 220 -2.09 2.35 19.57
CA THR A 220 -1.03 1.32 19.58
C THR A 220 -1.56 -0.03 19.12
N HIS A 221 -0.63 -0.94 18.76
CA HIS A 221 -0.92 -2.32 18.35
C HIS A 221 -0.34 -3.31 19.37
N CYS A 222 -0.81 -4.57 19.34
CA CYS A 222 -0.44 -5.58 20.34
C CYS A 222 0.67 -6.53 19.89
N THR A 223 1.18 -6.45 18.66
CA THR A 223 2.11 -7.46 18.10
C THR A 223 3.33 -7.73 18.97
N PRO A 224 4.08 -6.72 19.49
CA PRO A 224 5.24 -6.95 20.37
C PRO A 224 4.88 -7.29 21.83
N GLY A 225 3.58 -7.21 22.18
CA GLY A 225 3.08 -7.52 23.54
C GLY A 225 3.04 -6.33 24.50
N TYR A 226 3.22 -5.09 24.04
CA TYR A 226 3.11 -3.90 24.89
C TYR A 226 1.71 -3.28 24.90
N GLY A 227 0.90 -3.50 23.86
CA GLY A 227 -0.29 -2.70 23.56
C GLY A 227 -1.28 -2.56 24.71
N LEU A 228 -1.73 -3.67 25.32
CA LEU A 228 -2.68 -3.64 26.44
C LEU A 228 -2.12 -2.88 27.66
N ALA A 229 -0.88 -3.16 28.01
CA ALA A 229 -0.18 -2.55 29.14
C ALA A 229 0.09 -1.05 28.91
N ALA A 230 0.44 -0.67 27.67
CA ALA A 230 0.67 0.72 27.30
C ALA A 230 -0.63 1.54 27.35
N VAL A 231 -1.76 0.98 26.86
CA VAL A 231 -3.07 1.65 26.94
C VAL A 231 -3.53 1.81 28.39
N LEU A 232 -3.38 0.77 29.23
CA LEU A 232 -3.68 0.89 30.66
C LEU A 232 -2.86 2.02 31.32
N THR A 233 -1.56 2.09 31.02
CA THR A 233 -0.68 3.14 31.54
C THR A 233 -1.12 4.52 31.03
N ALA A 234 -1.47 4.66 29.74
CA ALA A 234 -1.96 5.92 29.18
C ALA A 234 -3.24 6.42 29.86
N ILE A 235 -4.18 5.52 30.16
CA ILE A 235 -5.41 5.84 30.91
C ILE A 235 -5.08 6.35 32.30
N ILE A 236 -4.17 5.69 33.02
CA ILE A 236 -3.72 6.12 34.36
C ILE A 236 -3.06 7.50 34.28
N GLN A 237 -2.24 7.74 33.25
CA GLN A 237 -1.53 9.01 33.03
C GLN A 237 -2.39 10.13 32.41
N GLY A 238 -3.68 9.88 32.15
CA GLY A 238 -4.63 10.94 31.84
C GLY A 238 -4.86 11.21 30.37
N VAL A 239 -4.63 10.26 29.49
CA VAL A 239 -5.06 10.35 28.09
C VAL A 239 -6.56 10.64 27.98
N ASP A 240 -6.98 11.37 26.95
CA ASP A 240 -8.38 11.73 26.75
C ASP A 240 -9.12 10.67 25.94
N ILE A 241 -8.48 10.14 24.91
CA ILE A 241 -9.06 9.21 23.96
C ILE A 241 -8.11 8.03 23.80
N VAL A 242 -8.65 6.83 23.67
CA VAL A 242 -7.87 5.65 23.29
C VAL A 242 -8.49 4.95 22.09
N ASP A 243 -7.62 4.44 21.24
CA ASP A 243 -7.99 3.62 20.11
C ASP A 243 -8.19 2.17 20.54
N THR A 244 -9.33 1.58 20.17
CA THR A 244 -9.66 0.20 20.51
C THR A 244 -10.33 -0.51 19.34
N ASN A 245 -10.33 -1.84 19.39
CA ASN A 245 -11.17 -2.68 18.53
C ASN A 245 -12.15 -3.48 19.36
N ILE A 246 -13.25 -3.93 18.78
CA ILE A 246 -14.16 -4.89 19.41
C ILE A 246 -13.57 -6.30 19.28
N TRP A 247 -13.72 -7.11 20.30
CA TRP A 247 -13.10 -8.39 20.60
C TRP A 247 -12.52 -9.20 19.42
N TRP A 248 -13.37 -9.59 18.46
CA TRP A 248 -12.97 -10.46 17.36
C TRP A 248 -12.03 -9.78 16.35
N PHE A 249 -11.90 -8.47 16.41
CA PHE A 249 -11.07 -7.64 15.54
C PHE A 249 -9.95 -6.92 16.32
N GLY A 250 -9.74 -7.27 17.60
CA GLY A 250 -8.72 -6.69 18.47
C GLY A 250 -7.57 -7.65 18.78
N GLY A 251 -6.49 -7.08 19.30
CA GLY A 251 -5.28 -7.82 19.71
C GLY A 251 -4.37 -8.24 18.56
N GLY A 252 -3.26 -8.86 18.88
CA GLY A 252 -2.26 -9.27 17.88
C GLY A 252 -1.75 -8.09 17.05
N SER A 253 -1.91 -8.13 15.73
CA SER A 253 -1.51 -7.02 14.83
C SER A 253 -2.45 -5.82 14.85
N ALA A 254 -3.52 -5.84 15.61
CA ALA A 254 -4.48 -4.75 15.79
C ALA A 254 -4.36 -4.10 17.17
N ALA A 255 -5.15 -3.04 17.42
CA ALA A 255 -5.23 -2.37 18.71
C ALA A 255 -5.87 -3.28 19.79
N PRO A 256 -5.67 -2.99 21.08
CA PRO A 256 -6.30 -3.73 22.19
C PRO A 256 -7.83 -3.73 22.09
N SER A 257 -8.46 -4.78 22.65
CA SER A 257 -9.91 -4.85 22.67
C SER A 257 -10.53 -3.94 23.74
N ILE A 258 -11.64 -3.28 23.39
CA ILE A 258 -12.39 -2.41 24.30
C ILE A 258 -12.88 -3.18 25.52
N GLU A 259 -13.18 -4.46 25.40
CA GLU A 259 -13.70 -5.28 26.51
C GLU A 259 -12.69 -5.42 27.64
N LEU A 260 -11.40 -5.62 27.34
CA LEU A 260 -10.36 -5.67 28.37
C LEU A 260 -10.13 -4.27 28.99
N ILE A 261 -10.18 -3.23 28.16
CA ILE A 261 -10.05 -1.84 28.63
C ILE A 261 -11.21 -1.48 29.57
N ASP A 262 -12.44 -1.90 29.26
CA ASP A 262 -13.62 -1.67 30.11
C ASP A 262 -13.49 -2.35 31.48
N ILE A 263 -12.94 -3.59 31.55
CA ILE A 263 -12.67 -4.26 32.82
C ILE A 263 -11.70 -3.42 33.68
N PHE A 264 -10.58 -2.97 33.10
CA PHE A 264 -9.62 -2.12 33.78
C PHE A 264 -10.27 -0.80 34.27
N CYS A 265 -11.03 -0.15 33.39
CA CYS A 265 -11.71 1.10 33.71
C CYS A 265 -12.70 0.94 34.87
N LYS A 266 -13.53 -0.12 34.88
CA LYS A 266 -14.45 -0.44 35.96
C LYS A 266 -13.73 -0.63 37.29
N LYS A 267 -12.62 -1.39 37.32
CA LYS A 267 -11.80 -1.57 38.53
C LYS A 267 -11.18 -0.26 39.03
N MET A 268 -10.85 0.66 38.12
CA MET A 268 -10.29 1.98 38.48
C MET A 268 -11.37 3.07 38.77
N GLY A 269 -12.64 2.78 38.55
CA GLY A 269 -13.70 3.78 38.67
C GLY A 269 -13.68 4.83 37.56
N VAL A 270 -13.19 4.47 36.38
CA VAL A 270 -13.24 5.28 35.16
C VAL A 270 -14.46 4.86 34.34
N GLU A 271 -15.21 5.81 33.83
CA GLU A 271 -16.36 5.57 32.95
C GLU A 271 -15.89 5.54 31.50
N VAL A 272 -16.10 4.43 30.82
CA VAL A 272 -15.89 4.32 29.34
C VAL A 272 -17.09 4.96 28.66
N GLU A 273 -16.86 5.97 27.82
CA GLU A 273 -17.94 6.63 27.05
C GLU A 273 -18.32 5.81 25.80
N ALA A 274 -18.86 4.61 26.05
CA ALA A 274 -19.50 3.74 25.06
C ALA A 274 -20.52 2.84 25.76
N ASP A 275 -21.58 2.46 25.04
CA ASP A 275 -22.60 1.52 25.57
C ASP A 275 -22.06 0.09 25.38
N MET A 276 -21.56 -0.51 26.46
CA MET A 276 -20.97 -1.84 26.45
C MET A 276 -21.98 -2.96 26.20
N GLU A 277 -23.30 -2.75 26.44
CA GLU A 277 -24.34 -3.71 26.08
C GLU A 277 -24.53 -3.74 24.55
N ALA A 278 -24.47 -2.56 23.91
CA ALA A 278 -24.49 -2.48 22.46
C ALA A 278 -23.22 -3.08 21.85
N VAL A 279 -22.04 -2.83 22.44
CA VAL A 279 -20.78 -3.46 22.04
C VAL A 279 -20.87 -4.98 22.09
N ALA A 280 -21.51 -5.55 23.11
CA ALA A 280 -21.74 -7.00 23.21
C ALA A 280 -22.60 -7.55 22.06
N LYS A 281 -23.59 -6.78 21.58
CA LYS A 281 -24.39 -7.17 20.41
C LYS A 281 -23.55 -7.12 19.12
N ILE A 282 -22.76 -6.05 18.94
CA ILE A 282 -21.85 -5.94 17.80
C ILE A 282 -20.84 -7.10 17.79
N ARG A 283 -20.27 -7.44 18.95
CA ARG A 283 -19.32 -8.56 19.11
C ARG A 283 -19.89 -9.88 18.58
N LYS A 284 -21.17 -10.18 18.84
CA LYS A 284 -21.82 -11.41 18.35
C LYS A 284 -21.87 -11.46 16.82
N GLU A 285 -22.21 -10.34 16.18
CA GLU A 285 -22.23 -10.25 14.71
C GLU A 285 -20.83 -10.24 14.11
N LEU A 286 -19.85 -9.64 14.78
CA LEU A 286 -18.43 -9.66 14.34
C LEU A 286 -17.84 -11.06 14.34
N LYS A 287 -18.32 -11.98 15.20
CA LYS A 287 -17.91 -13.38 15.16
C LYS A 287 -18.26 -14.03 13.82
N GLU A 288 -19.45 -13.75 13.30
CA GLU A 288 -19.89 -14.28 12.00
C GLU A 288 -19.12 -13.60 10.83
N ALA A 289 -18.86 -12.29 10.95
CA ALA A 289 -18.01 -11.59 9.99
C ALA A 289 -16.58 -12.17 9.96
N ARG A 290 -15.97 -12.48 11.11
CA ARG A 290 -14.65 -13.12 11.19
C ARG A 290 -14.64 -14.52 10.54
N LYS A 291 -15.71 -15.32 10.73
CA LYS A 291 -15.85 -16.62 10.05
C LYS A 291 -15.83 -16.47 8.53
N ALA A 292 -16.53 -15.47 8.01
CA ALA A 292 -16.53 -15.17 6.57
C ALA A 292 -15.16 -14.68 6.05
N LEU A 293 -14.30 -14.19 6.94
CA LEU A 293 -12.94 -13.70 6.64
C LEU A 293 -11.84 -14.72 6.93
N ALA A 294 -12.19 -15.97 7.28
CA ALA A 294 -11.23 -16.99 7.75
C ALA A 294 -10.09 -17.28 6.75
N GLU A 295 -10.32 -17.12 5.45
CA GLU A 295 -9.28 -17.26 4.41
C GLU A 295 -8.14 -16.24 4.60
N PHE A 296 -8.47 -15.05 5.09
CA PHE A 296 -7.55 -13.94 5.29
C PHE A 296 -7.08 -13.81 6.74
N ASP A 297 -7.64 -14.60 7.66
CA ASP A 297 -7.31 -14.53 9.09
C ASP A 297 -5.97 -15.23 9.36
N LEU A 298 -4.96 -14.43 9.73
CA LEU A 298 -3.64 -14.94 10.10
C LEU A 298 -3.66 -15.84 11.34
N ASN A 299 -4.72 -15.76 12.17
CA ASN A 299 -4.90 -16.52 13.41
C ASN A 299 -6.05 -17.54 13.30
N LYS A 300 -6.43 -17.96 12.10
CA LYS A 300 -7.59 -18.84 11.86
C LYS A 300 -7.60 -20.14 12.67
N ASP A 301 -6.42 -20.65 12.99
CA ASP A 301 -6.26 -21.91 13.76
C ASP A 301 -6.21 -21.68 15.27
N ASN A 302 -6.11 -20.43 15.73
CA ASN A 302 -5.97 -20.04 17.14
C ASN A 302 -6.80 -18.78 17.44
N TRP A 303 -8.12 -18.90 17.36
CA TRP A 303 -9.00 -17.79 17.72
C TRP A 303 -8.99 -17.56 19.22
N PRO A 304 -9.20 -16.31 19.68
CA PRO A 304 -9.43 -16.05 21.09
C PRO A 304 -10.68 -16.78 21.56
N ARG A 305 -10.75 -17.05 22.86
CA ARG A 305 -11.95 -17.60 23.50
C ARG A 305 -13.14 -16.67 23.29
N ASP A 306 -14.34 -17.21 23.32
CA ASP A 306 -15.54 -16.36 23.37
C ASP A 306 -15.48 -15.50 24.63
N PHE A 307 -15.60 -14.17 24.45
CA PHE A 307 -15.41 -13.23 25.57
C PHE A 307 -16.44 -13.44 26.67
N ASP A 308 -17.73 -13.59 26.33
CA ASP A 308 -18.79 -13.71 27.31
C ASP A 308 -18.64 -14.98 28.16
N GLU A 309 -18.29 -16.11 27.51
CA GLU A 309 -18.00 -17.38 28.18
C GLU A 309 -16.75 -17.25 29.08
N ALA A 310 -15.65 -16.75 28.51
CA ALA A 310 -14.40 -16.61 29.24
C ALA A 310 -14.53 -15.66 30.43
N PHE A 311 -15.28 -14.56 30.28
CA PHE A 311 -15.52 -13.59 31.36
C PHE A 311 -16.38 -14.19 32.47
N ALA A 312 -17.45 -14.94 32.11
CA ALA A 312 -18.32 -15.61 33.08
C ALA A 312 -17.59 -16.70 33.88
N GLU A 313 -16.62 -17.38 33.25
CA GLU A 313 -15.82 -18.45 33.84
C GLU A 313 -14.52 -17.95 34.47
N MET A 314 -14.27 -16.64 34.51
CA MET A 314 -12.97 -16.07 34.88
C MET A 314 -12.57 -16.46 36.32
N PRO A 315 -11.45 -17.15 36.53
CA PRO A 315 -10.94 -17.51 37.86
C PRO A 315 -10.53 -16.27 38.65
N LYS A 316 -10.66 -16.35 39.97
CA LYS A 316 -10.21 -15.27 40.86
C LYS A 316 -8.75 -14.89 40.68
N GLU A 317 -7.90 -15.85 40.32
CA GLU A 317 -6.48 -15.65 40.05
C GLU A 317 -6.28 -14.73 38.84
N ILE A 318 -7.09 -14.87 37.80
CA ILE A 318 -7.04 -13.98 36.61
C ILE A 318 -7.68 -12.62 36.92
N ASP A 319 -8.78 -12.59 37.67
CA ASP A 319 -9.36 -11.31 38.13
C ASP A 319 -8.35 -10.50 38.96
N ALA A 320 -7.56 -11.17 39.81
CA ALA A 320 -6.48 -10.53 40.58
C ALA A 320 -5.33 -10.00 39.71
N GLU A 321 -5.06 -10.59 38.55
CA GLU A 321 -4.04 -10.07 37.62
C GLU A 321 -4.43 -8.69 37.05
N PHE A 322 -5.72 -8.38 36.88
CA PHE A 322 -6.16 -7.02 36.54
C PHE A 322 -5.80 -6.00 37.62
N ASP A 323 -6.02 -6.33 38.89
CA ASP A 323 -5.64 -5.45 40.00
C ASP A 323 -4.14 -5.30 40.10
N ARG A 324 -3.39 -6.39 39.90
CA ARG A 324 -1.91 -6.39 39.90
C ARG A 324 -1.39 -5.51 38.76
N ALA A 325 -1.95 -5.60 37.56
CA ALA A 325 -1.57 -4.76 36.43
C ALA A 325 -1.83 -3.27 36.71
N ILE A 326 -2.97 -2.91 37.30
CA ILE A 326 -3.29 -1.53 37.67
C ILE A 326 -2.25 -0.99 38.67
N GLU A 327 -1.92 -1.73 39.73
CA GLU A 327 -0.97 -1.29 40.73
C GLU A 327 0.47 -1.21 40.16
N ALA A 328 0.86 -2.16 39.31
CA ALA A 328 2.14 -2.13 38.62
C ALA A 328 2.26 -0.92 37.67
N ALA A 329 1.20 -0.60 36.92
CA ALA A 329 1.17 0.56 36.04
C ALA A 329 1.27 1.88 36.81
N LYS A 330 0.54 2.02 37.94
CA LYS A 330 0.65 3.19 38.84
C LYS A 330 2.05 3.39 39.38
N ALA A 331 2.75 2.29 39.67
CA ALA A 331 4.08 2.27 40.26
C ALA A 331 5.23 2.30 39.22
N ASN A 332 4.92 2.35 37.93
CA ASN A 332 5.89 2.23 36.81
C ASN A 332 6.75 0.96 36.90
N LYS A 333 6.14 -0.16 37.27
CA LYS A 333 6.80 -1.47 37.34
C LYS A 333 6.53 -2.27 36.06
N GLU A 334 7.26 -1.98 35.01
CA GLU A 334 7.01 -2.49 33.66
C GLU A 334 6.96 -4.01 33.59
N GLU A 335 7.96 -4.71 34.18
CA GLU A 335 8.03 -6.18 34.14
C GLU A 335 6.80 -6.83 34.82
N GLU A 336 6.40 -6.32 36.01
CA GLU A 336 5.22 -6.81 36.72
C GLU A 336 3.92 -6.53 35.94
N LEU A 337 3.84 -5.37 35.29
CA LEU A 337 2.71 -4.97 34.48
C LEU A 337 2.57 -5.86 33.23
N LEU A 338 3.68 -6.07 32.52
CA LEU A 338 3.68 -6.92 31.32
C LEU A 338 3.34 -8.37 31.65
N ASP A 339 3.92 -8.94 32.73
CA ASP A 339 3.59 -10.29 33.17
C ASP A 339 2.10 -10.45 33.50
N ALA A 340 1.50 -9.46 34.19
CA ALA A 340 0.07 -9.49 34.47
C ALA A 340 -0.79 -9.39 33.22
N CYS A 341 -0.50 -8.43 32.31
CA CYS A 341 -1.24 -8.29 31.06
C CYS A 341 -1.12 -9.53 30.17
N HIS A 342 0.07 -10.12 30.04
CA HIS A 342 0.26 -11.34 29.24
C HIS A 342 -0.49 -12.55 29.82
N LYS A 343 -0.63 -12.67 31.16
CA LYS A 343 -1.46 -13.70 31.76
C LYS A 343 -2.94 -13.51 31.47
N ILE A 344 -3.41 -12.27 31.51
CA ILE A 344 -4.78 -11.91 31.13
C ILE A 344 -5.00 -12.28 29.65
N GLU A 345 -4.14 -11.79 28.75
CA GLU A 345 -4.24 -12.07 27.30
C GLU A 345 -4.21 -13.57 27.00
N ALA A 346 -3.31 -14.31 27.67
CA ALA A 346 -3.20 -15.77 27.53
C ALA A 346 -4.45 -16.51 28.01
N TYR A 347 -5.08 -16.07 29.11
CA TYR A 347 -6.32 -16.65 29.60
C TYR A 347 -7.46 -16.50 28.57
N PHE A 348 -7.55 -15.36 27.94
CA PHE A 348 -8.53 -15.07 26.91
C PHE A 348 -8.18 -15.64 25.54
N GLY A 349 -7.00 -16.27 25.39
CA GLY A 349 -6.55 -16.89 24.14
C GLY A 349 -6.11 -15.89 23.07
N LEU A 350 -5.75 -14.66 23.46
CA LEU A 350 -5.19 -13.68 22.53
C LEU A 350 -3.78 -14.10 22.06
N PRO A 351 -3.34 -13.63 20.88
CA PRO A 351 -2.03 -13.97 20.35
C PRO A 351 -0.89 -13.60 21.30
N LYS A 352 0.09 -14.50 21.41
CA LYS A 352 1.31 -14.24 22.20
C LYS A 352 2.17 -13.15 21.55
N PRO A 353 2.99 -12.41 22.34
CA PRO A 353 3.95 -11.47 21.80
C PRO A 353 4.84 -12.09 20.72
N ASN A 354 5.05 -11.36 19.63
CA ASN A 354 5.94 -11.77 18.55
C ASN A 354 7.36 -11.24 18.83
N GLU A 355 8.23 -12.09 19.31
CA GLU A 355 9.60 -11.72 19.67
C GLU A 355 10.46 -11.32 18.46
N LEU A 356 10.21 -11.84 17.26
CA LEU A 356 10.93 -11.42 16.04
C LEU A 356 10.58 -9.97 15.70
N VAL A 357 9.30 -9.63 15.71
CA VAL A 357 8.79 -8.27 15.47
C VAL A 357 9.33 -7.31 16.53
N LYS A 358 9.25 -7.69 17.80
CA LYS A 358 9.77 -6.91 18.94
C LYS A 358 11.28 -6.66 18.83
N ASN A 359 12.04 -7.68 18.45
CA ASN A 359 13.50 -7.60 18.37
C ASN A 359 13.98 -6.80 17.16
N ALA A 360 13.28 -6.89 16.03
CA ALA A 360 13.58 -6.11 14.82
C ALA A 360 12.97 -4.70 14.84
N GLU A 361 12.16 -4.37 15.86
CA GLU A 361 11.50 -3.06 16.01
C GLU A 361 10.64 -2.66 14.81
N VAL A 362 9.90 -3.63 14.25
CA VAL A 362 9.09 -3.45 13.04
C VAL A 362 7.58 -3.56 13.31
N PRO A 363 6.73 -2.92 12.49
CA PRO A 363 5.29 -3.12 12.56
C PRO A 363 4.88 -4.57 12.24
N GLY A 364 3.88 -5.11 12.96
CA GLY A 364 3.34 -6.44 12.70
C GLY A 364 2.84 -6.61 11.27
N GLY A 365 2.18 -5.59 10.71
CA GLY A 365 1.74 -5.59 9.31
C GLY A 365 2.89 -5.61 8.30
N MET A 366 4.03 -4.97 8.59
CA MET A 366 5.24 -5.08 7.77
C MET A 366 5.77 -6.52 7.76
N TYR A 367 5.91 -7.12 8.93
CA TYR A 367 6.36 -8.52 9.08
C TYR A 367 5.45 -9.48 8.30
N SER A 368 4.12 -9.38 8.50
CA SER A 368 3.15 -10.26 7.82
C SER A 368 3.21 -10.12 6.29
N ASN A 369 3.36 -8.88 5.79
CA ASN A 369 3.53 -8.64 4.37
C ASN A 369 4.85 -9.23 3.82
N MET A 370 5.96 -9.07 4.55
CA MET A 370 7.24 -9.67 4.16
C MET A 370 7.15 -11.20 4.09
N VAL A 371 6.60 -11.85 5.11
CA VAL A 371 6.40 -13.30 5.13
C VAL A 371 5.53 -13.77 3.97
N ALA A 372 4.38 -13.11 3.73
CA ALA A 372 3.46 -13.48 2.65
C ALA A 372 4.12 -13.34 1.27
N ASN A 373 4.86 -12.25 1.04
CA ASN A 373 5.54 -12.01 -0.22
C ASN A 373 6.70 -12.98 -0.45
N LEU A 374 7.55 -13.21 0.57
CA LEU A 374 8.66 -14.15 0.45
C LEU A 374 8.17 -15.58 0.25
N ARG A 375 7.05 -15.98 0.89
CA ARG A 375 6.40 -17.26 0.66
C ARG A 375 5.90 -17.41 -0.76
N ALA A 376 5.21 -16.40 -1.29
CA ALA A 376 4.75 -16.39 -2.67
C ALA A 376 5.90 -16.51 -3.70
N LEU A 377 7.09 -16.04 -3.33
CA LEU A 377 8.30 -16.08 -4.15
C LEU A 377 9.18 -17.33 -3.89
N GLY A 378 8.79 -18.21 -2.95
CA GLY A 378 9.61 -19.37 -2.54
C GLY A 378 10.97 -18.99 -1.93
N ALA A 379 11.07 -17.82 -1.30
CA ALA A 379 12.30 -17.23 -0.75
C ALA A 379 12.20 -16.97 0.76
N GLU A 380 11.44 -17.81 1.49
CA GLU A 380 11.21 -17.65 2.94
C GLU A 380 12.51 -17.69 3.76
N ASP A 381 13.52 -18.37 3.27
CA ASP A 381 14.85 -18.48 3.87
C ASP A 381 15.62 -17.15 3.97
N VAL A 382 15.20 -16.12 3.18
CA VAL A 382 15.81 -14.77 3.22
C VAL A 382 15.28 -13.94 4.40
N LEU A 383 14.16 -14.33 5.04
CA LEU A 383 13.45 -13.52 6.01
C LEU A 383 14.30 -13.09 7.22
N GLU A 384 15.03 -14.01 7.83
CA GLU A 384 15.86 -13.71 9.03
C GLU A 384 16.98 -12.72 8.70
N ASP A 385 17.67 -12.91 7.57
CA ASP A 385 18.71 -12.00 7.12
C ASP A 385 18.16 -10.62 6.82
N ALA A 386 17.00 -10.54 6.16
CA ALA A 386 16.34 -9.27 5.86
C ALA A 386 15.92 -8.54 7.15
N MET A 387 15.33 -9.26 8.12
CA MET A 387 14.96 -8.70 9.42
C MET A 387 16.17 -8.14 10.18
N ALA A 388 17.31 -8.83 10.15
CA ALA A 388 18.56 -8.36 10.76
C ALA A 388 19.14 -7.11 10.08
N LEU A 389 18.83 -6.87 8.80
CA LEU A 389 19.30 -5.73 8.02
C LEU A 389 18.41 -4.48 8.12
N ILE A 390 17.16 -4.60 8.60
CA ILE A 390 16.25 -3.47 8.76
C ILE A 390 16.86 -2.29 9.53
N PRO A 391 17.52 -2.50 10.71
CA PRO A 391 18.14 -1.39 11.44
C PRO A 391 19.22 -0.66 10.64
N LYS A 392 19.99 -1.38 9.80
CA LYS A 392 20.99 -0.76 8.91
C LYS A 392 20.33 0.08 7.84
N VAL A 393 19.38 -0.49 7.09
CA VAL A 393 18.67 0.23 6.00
C VAL A 393 17.96 1.46 6.56
N ARG A 394 17.37 1.36 7.75
CA ARG A 394 16.71 2.46 8.42
C ARG A 394 17.67 3.59 8.80
N ARG A 395 18.87 3.26 9.34
CA ARG A 395 19.93 4.28 9.60
C ARG A 395 20.41 4.95 8.33
N ASP A 396 20.69 4.16 7.31
CA ASP A 396 21.18 4.66 6.03
C ASP A 396 20.15 5.59 5.35
N ALA A 397 18.86 5.34 5.56
CA ALA A 397 17.75 6.16 5.07
C ALA A 397 17.38 7.36 5.98
N GLY A 398 18.18 7.69 7.01
CA GLY A 398 17.95 8.86 7.87
C GLY A 398 17.01 8.60 9.05
N LEU A 399 17.03 7.38 9.62
CA LEU A 399 16.25 6.94 10.79
C LEU A 399 14.74 7.12 10.66
N VAL A 400 14.21 6.83 9.48
CA VAL A 400 12.77 6.99 9.21
C VAL A 400 11.91 6.13 10.17
N PRO A 401 10.75 6.64 10.65
CA PRO A 401 9.78 5.83 11.36
C PRO A 401 9.25 4.70 10.45
N LEU A 402 9.01 3.52 11.02
CA LEU A 402 8.47 2.39 10.28
C LEU A 402 6.94 2.42 10.28
N VAL A 403 6.38 3.30 9.47
CA VAL A 403 4.95 3.43 9.17
C VAL A 403 4.75 3.35 7.66
N THR A 404 3.52 3.13 7.16
CA THR A 404 3.28 3.13 5.71
C THR A 404 3.48 4.54 5.12
N PRO A 405 4.28 4.75 4.03
CA PRO A 405 4.91 3.73 3.20
C PRO A 405 6.33 3.33 3.62
N THR A 406 7.01 4.06 4.53
CA THR A 406 8.42 3.86 4.87
C THR A 406 8.73 2.44 5.37
N SER A 407 7.81 1.81 6.11
CA SER A 407 7.97 0.42 6.55
C SER A 407 8.08 -0.56 5.36
N GLN A 408 7.30 -0.35 4.30
CA GLN A 408 7.37 -1.17 3.10
C GLN A 408 8.66 -0.89 2.32
N ILE A 409 9.02 0.39 2.17
CA ILE A 409 10.25 0.84 1.48
C ILE A 409 11.48 0.20 2.14
N VAL A 410 11.60 0.35 3.46
CA VAL A 410 12.72 -0.21 4.23
C VAL A 410 12.72 -1.74 4.21
N GLY A 411 11.54 -2.37 4.34
CA GLY A 411 11.42 -3.83 4.34
C GLY A 411 11.82 -4.45 3.01
N SER A 412 11.30 -3.94 1.91
CA SER A 412 11.64 -4.45 0.58
C SER A 412 13.12 -4.18 0.22
N GLN A 413 13.67 -3.04 0.64
CA GLN A 413 15.10 -2.77 0.45
C GLN A 413 15.98 -3.68 1.33
N ALA A 414 15.55 -4.03 2.55
CA ALA A 414 16.26 -4.98 3.40
C ALA A 414 16.29 -6.38 2.79
N VAL A 415 15.19 -6.82 2.16
CA VAL A 415 15.16 -8.08 1.40
C VAL A 415 16.12 -8.02 0.21
N ALA A 416 16.09 -6.95 -0.59
CA ALA A 416 17.00 -6.78 -1.72
C ALA A 416 18.48 -6.81 -1.26
N LEU A 417 18.79 -6.14 -0.16
CA LEU A 417 20.13 -6.12 0.42
C LEU A 417 20.57 -7.51 0.96
N ALA A 418 19.65 -8.28 1.56
CA ALA A 418 19.93 -9.65 1.99
C ALA A 418 20.27 -10.56 0.81
N VAL A 419 19.51 -10.44 -0.29
CA VAL A 419 19.76 -11.16 -1.54
C VAL A 419 21.12 -10.75 -2.15
N ASP A 420 21.43 -9.45 -2.21
CA ASP A 420 22.73 -8.96 -2.69
C ASP A 420 23.88 -9.59 -1.92
N ARG A 421 23.83 -9.58 -0.59
CA ARG A 421 24.87 -10.18 0.26
C ARG A 421 25.02 -11.69 0.06
N ARG A 422 23.93 -12.43 -0.05
CA ARG A 422 23.95 -13.87 -0.34
C ARG A 422 24.59 -14.19 -1.68
N LYS A 423 24.38 -13.33 -2.68
CA LYS A 423 25.01 -13.46 -4.01
C LYS A 423 26.43 -12.91 -4.08
N GLY A 424 26.97 -12.35 -2.98
CA GLY A 424 28.31 -11.74 -2.94
C GLY A 424 28.39 -10.39 -3.66
N ASN A 425 27.25 -9.77 -3.92
CA ASN A 425 27.19 -8.43 -4.53
C ASN A 425 27.49 -7.34 -3.48
N PRO A 426 28.00 -6.17 -3.91
CA PRO A 426 28.09 -4.99 -3.05
C PRO A 426 26.72 -4.60 -2.47
N ASP A 427 26.73 -4.04 -1.24
CA ASP A 427 25.53 -3.51 -0.61
C ASP A 427 24.84 -2.50 -1.53
N TYR A 428 23.50 -2.61 -1.65
CA TYR A 428 22.67 -1.74 -2.49
C TYR A 428 22.96 -1.84 -4.00
N THR A 429 23.36 -3.01 -4.50
CA THR A 429 23.39 -3.30 -5.93
C THR A 429 21.97 -3.24 -6.49
N ASN A 430 21.03 -3.95 -5.86
CA ASN A 430 19.61 -3.87 -6.19
C ASN A 430 18.90 -2.85 -5.29
N LYS A 431 18.23 -1.89 -5.91
CA LYS A 431 17.55 -0.78 -5.25
C LYS A 431 16.13 -0.65 -5.79
N ASN A 432 15.13 -0.56 -4.89
CA ASN A 432 13.78 -0.23 -5.32
C ASN A 432 13.63 1.28 -5.57
N ASN A 433 12.74 1.64 -6.49
CA ASN A 433 12.54 3.02 -6.91
C ASN A 433 12.11 3.93 -5.75
N GLN A 434 11.26 3.39 -4.86
CA GLN A 434 10.77 4.16 -3.72
C GLN A 434 11.87 4.40 -2.67
N PHE A 435 12.83 3.47 -2.52
CA PHE A 435 14.00 3.70 -1.68
C PHE A 435 14.91 4.77 -2.27
N ILE A 436 15.10 4.77 -3.60
CA ILE A 436 15.82 5.83 -4.30
C ILE A 436 15.14 7.18 -4.06
N SER A 437 13.82 7.27 -4.23
CA SER A 437 13.04 8.47 -3.99
C SER A 437 13.10 8.94 -2.53
N LEU A 438 13.08 8.01 -1.56
CA LEU A 438 13.21 8.32 -0.13
C LEU A 438 14.58 8.95 0.17
N VAL A 439 15.68 8.29 -0.26
CA VAL A 439 17.05 8.77 -0.05
C VAL A 439 17.31 10.08 -0.79
N LYS A 440 16.65 10.29 -1.93
CA LYS A 440 16.70 11.54 -2.71
C LYS A 440 16.04 12.74 -1.98
N GLY A 441 15.08 12.48 -1.07
CA GLY A 441 14.32 13.50 -0.33
C GLY A 441 12.94 13.79 -0.90
N GLU A 442 12.42 12.98 -1.81
CA GLU A 442 11.09 13.17 -2.45
C GLU A 442 9.93 12.94 -1.48
N TYR A 443 10.17 12.23 -0.37
CA TYR A 443 9.16 12.02 0.69
C TYR A 443 9.16 13.11 1.77
N GLY A 444 10.13 14.03 1.75
CA GLY A 444 10.29 15.09 2.76
C GLY A 444 11.57 14.91 3.59
N GLN A 445 11.69 15.70 4.67
CA GLN A 445 12.85 15.70 5.55
C GLN A 445 12.82 14.49 6.49
N THR A 446 13.91 13.71 6.42
CA THR A 446 14.11 12.58 7.33
C THR A 446 14.49 13.06 8.75
N PRO A 447 14.20 12.30 9.82
CA PRO A 447 14.57 12.66 11.19
C PRO A 447 16.06 12.98 11.38
N VAL A 448 16.92 12.25 10.66
CA VAL A 448 18.35 12.52 10.55
C VAL A 448 18.67 12.76 9.07
N PRO A 449 19.43 13.79 8.72
CA PRO A 449 19.86 13.98 7.35
C PRO A 449 20.60 12.75 6.81
N VAL A 450 20.20 12.29 5.61
CA VAL A 450 20.89 11.18 4.93
C VAL A 450 22.31 11.62 4.59
N ASP A 451 23.30 10.74 4.85
CA ASP A 451 24.72 11.01 4.51
C ASP A 451 24.86 11.35 3.01
N PRO A 452 25.47 12.49 2.65
CA PRO A 452 25.58 12.91 1.24
C PRO A 452 26.31 11.91 0.34
N LYS A 453 27.29 11.15 0.88
CA LYS A 453 28.01 10.12 0.11
C LYS A 453 27.10 8.91 -0.15
N PHE A 454 26.32 8.54 0.85
CA PHE A 454 25.32 7.47 0.70
C PHE A 454 24.23 7.92 -0.30
N ARG A 455 23.75 9.16 -0.19
CA ARG A 455 22.79 9.72 -1.17
C ARG A 455 23.36 9.67 -2.59
N GLU A 456 24.60 10.07 -2.79
CA GLU A 456 25.27 10.00 -4.09
C GLU A 456 25.37 8.57 -4.62
N GLN A 457 25.71 7.59 -3.76
CA GLN A 457 25.75 6.16 -4.11
C GLN A 457 24.38 5.65 -4.59
N ILE A 458 23.30 6.08 -3.94
CA ILE A 458 21.95 5.57 -4.25
C ILE A 458 21.33 6.32 -5.43
N THR A 459 21.49 7.64 -5.51
CA THR A 459 20.74 8.52 -6.42
C THR A 459 21.56 9.12 -7.55
N GLY A 460 22.90 8.99 -7.48
CA GLY A 460 23.83 9.64 -8.40
C GLY A 460 24.08 11.14 -8.09
N SER A 461 23.55 11.68 -6.98
CA SER A 461 23.75 13.07 -6.56
C SER A 461 23.81 13.16 -5.04
N PRO A 462 24.76 13.95 -4.46
CA PRO A 462 24.80 14.19 -3.02
C PRO A 462 23.72 15.17 -2.53
N GLU A 463 23.04 15.88 -3.46
CA GLU A 463 22.06 16.92 -3.15
C GLU A 463 20.69 16.31 -2.85
N GLU A 464 20.04 16.84 -1.81
CA GLU A 464 18.64 16.55 -1.52
C GLU A 464 17.73 17.25 -2.53
N LYS A 465 16.77 16.51 -3.09
CA LYS A 465 15.80 17.03 -4.06
C LYS A 465 14.38 16.67 -3.60
N PRO A 466 13.64 17.62 -3.03
CA PRO A 466 12.23 17.43 -2.73
C PRO A 466 11.42 17.05 -3.97
N TYR A 467 10.31 16.35 -3.76
CA TYR A 467 9.40 16.00 -4.85
C TYR A 467 8.90 17.28 -5.56
N ASP A 468 9.04 17.28 -6.87
CA ASP A 468 8.52 18.35 -7.71
C ASP A 468 7.06 18.07 -8.08
N VAL A 469 6.13 18.69 -7.34
CA VAL A 469 4.68 18.59 -7.60
C VAL A 469 4.28 19.07 -8.99
N SER A 470 5.11 19.89 -9.65
CA SER A 470 4.84 20.34 -11.03
C SER A 470 4.99 19.20 -12.05
N SER A 471 5.71 18.14 -11.69
CA SER A 471 5.86 16.93 -12.50
C SER A 471 4.61 16.04 -12.49
N TYR A 472 3.65 16.29 -11.60
CA TYR A 472 2.43 15.50 -11.50
C TYR A 472 1.61 15.56 -12.79
N LYS A 473 1.30 14.39 -13.33
CA LYS A 473 0.46 14.26 -14.53
C LYS A 473 -0.94 13.85 -14.14
N THR A 474 -1.92 14.70 -14.45
CA THR A 474 -3.32 14.35 -14.29
C THR A 474 -3.65 13.11 -15.14
N PRO A 475 -4.24 12.05 -14.56
CA PRO A 475 -4.59 10.86 -15.32
C PRO A 475 -5.62 11.17 -16.42
N ALA A 476 -5.56 10.38 -17.51
CA ALA A 476 -6.53 10.48 -18.57
C ALA A 476 -7.92 9.99 -18.11
N ASN A 477 -8.97 10.67 -18.57
CA ASN A 477 -10.35 10.25 -18.38
C ASN A 477 -10.99 9.99 -19.75
N PRO A 478 -10.72 8.83 -20.41
CA PRO A 478 -11.19 8.55 -21.75
C PRO A 478 -12.70 8.30 -21.81
N GLU A 479 -13.28 8.50 -22.97
CA GLU A 479 -14.60 7.99 -23.31
C GLU A 479 -14.50 6.51 -23.68
N LEU A 480 -15.44 5.72 -23.22
CA LEU A 480 -15.48 4.27 -23.41
C LEU A 480 -16.50 3.93 -24.52
N ASP A 481 -16.04 3.91 -25.76
CA ASP A 481 -16.89 3.66 -26.94
C ASP A 481 -17.65 2.33 -26.83
N LYS A 482 -17.02 1.30 -26.26
CA LYS A 482 -17.59 -0.03 -26.01
C LYS A 482 -18.84 0.03 -25.09
N PHE A 483 -18.98 1.10 -24.29
CA PHE A 483 -20.09 1.29 -23.34
C PHE A 483 -20.92 2.54 -23.64
N GLY A 484 -21.09 2.87 -24.92
CA GLY A 484 -21.96 3.97 -25.37
C GLY A 484 -21.30 5.36 -25.30
N GLY A 485 -19.97 5.44 -25.26
CA GLY A 485 -19.22 6.71 -25.27
C GLY A 485 -19.26 7.46 -23.94
N VAL A 486 -19.55 6.78 -22.83
CA VAL A 486 -19.50 7.38 -21.49
C VAL A 486 -18.06 7.57 -21.04
N LYS A 487 -17.80 8.61 -20.23
CA LYS A 487 -16.47 8.80 -19.62
C LYS A 487 -16.18 7.71 -18.61
N LEU A 488 -14.91 7.32 -18.50
CA LEU A 488 -14.44 6.35 -17.49
C LEU A 488 -14.82 6.81 -16.08
N ALA A 489 -14.45 8.02 -15.69
CA ALA A 489 -14.95 8.68 -14.47
C ALA A 489 -16.07 9.66 -14.86
N SER A 490 -17.27 9.45 -14.31
CA SER A 490 -18.48 10.22 -14.63
C SER A 490 -18.67 11.46 -13.75
N ASN A 491 -17.96 11.53 -12.62
CA ASN A 491 -18.07 12.59 -11.64
C ASN A 491 -16.73 12.85 -10.94
N GLU A 492 -16.69 13.88 -10.07
CA GLU A 492 -15.46 14.29 -9.37
C GLU A 492 -14.94 13.22 -8.40
N GLU A 493 -15.82 12.53 -7.68
CA GLU A 493 -15.44 11.45 -6.75
C GLU A 493 -14.71 10.31 -7.47
N GLU A 494 -15.23 9.88 -8.61
CA GLU A 494 -14.61 8.83 -9.43
C GLU A 494 -13.30 9.31 -10.06
N PHE A 495 -13.24 10.59 -10.47
CA PHE A 495 -12.00 11.14 -11.01
C PHE A 495 -10.91 11.26 -9.95
N LEU A 496 -11.26 11.60 -8.71
CA LEU A 496 -10.32 11.57 -7.59
C LEU A 496 -9.77 10.17 -7.31
N LEU A 497 -10.57 9.11 -7.51
CA LEU A 497 -10.04 7.74 -7.41
C LEU A 497 -9.00 7.45 -8.49
N LEU A 498 -9.21 7.93 -9.72
CA LEU A 498 -8.22 7.83 -10.79
C LEU A 498 -6.94 8.59 -10.45
N GLU A 499 -7.04 9.78 -9.84
CA GLU A 499 -5.87 10.54 -9.41
C GLU A 499 -5.10 9.84 -8.30
N LEU A 500 -5.81 9.24 -7.33
CA LEU A 500 -5.19 8.60 -6.17
C LEU A 500 -4.59 7.22 -6.48
N LEU A 501 -5.29 6.41 -7.27
CA LEU A 501 -4.97 5.00 -7.51
C LEU A 501 -5.23 4.64 -8.98
N PRO A 502 -4.49 5.24 -9.94
CA PRO A 502 -4.84 5.23 -11.36
C PRO A 502 -5.08 3.83 -11.93
N THR A 503 -4.22 2.86 -11.64
CA THR A 503 -4.34 1.49 -12.16
C THR A 503 -5.58 0.78 -11.61
N VAL A 504 -5.77 0.81 -10.29
CA VAL A 504 -6.88 0.13 -9.62
C VAL A 504 -8.21 0.77 -9.97
N ALA A 505 -8.26 2.11 -9.91
CA ALA A 505 -9.48 2.85 -10.23
C ALA A 505 -9.88 2.69 -11.70
N LYS A 506 -8.92 2.65 -12.63
CA LYS A 506 -9.20 2.38 -14.05
C LYS A 506 -9.94 1.05 -14.23
N THR A 507 -9.43 -0.02 -13.63
CA THR A 507 -10.05 -1.34 -13.70
C THR A 507 -11.43 -1.35 -13.05
N PHE A 508 -11.54 -0.81 -11.84
CA PHE A 508 -12.81 -0.73 -11.10
C PHE A 508 -13.88 0.06 -11.88
N LEU A 509 -13.54 1.27 -12.37
CA LEU A 509 -14.49 2.13 -13.11
C LEU A 509 -14.86 1.53 -14.46
N THR A 510 -13.94 0.85 -15.15
CA THR A 510 -14.25 0.13 -16.39
C THR A 510 -15.30 -0.94 -16.14
N ASN A 511 -15.13 -1.75 -15.07
CA ASN A 511 -16.11 -2.76 -14.69
C ASN A 511 -17.45 -2.15 -14.26
N LEU A 512 -17.42 -1.01 -13.56
CA LEU A 512 -18.61 -0.27 -13.17
C LEU A 512 -19.38 0.23 -14.41
N ARG A 513 -18.70 0.88 -15.38
CA ARG A 513 -19.32 1.31 -16.65
C ARG A 513 -19.90 0.15 -17.45
N LYS A 514 -19.18 -0.98 -17.49
CA LYS A 514 -19.67 -2.20 -18.12
C LYS A 514 -20.98 -2.67 -17.49
N ALA A 515 -21.03 -2.77 -16.18
CA ALA A 515 -22.24 -3.22 -15.45
C ALA A 515 -23.43 -2.24 -15.64
N GLU A 516 -23.17 -0.93 -15.61
CA GLU A 516 -24.19 0.08 -15.87
C GLU A 516 -24.75 0.02 -17.30
N TYR A 517 -23.87 -0.20 -18.29
CA TYR A 517 -24.26 -0.38 -19.68
C TYR A 517 -25.09 -1.66 -19.89
N GLU A 518 -24.69 -2.76 -19.27
CA GLU A 518 -25.42 -4.03 -19.32
C GLU A 518 -26.80 -3.94 -18.65
N ALA A 519 -26.91 -3.19 -17.54
CA ALA A 519 -28.17 -2.97 -16.84
C ALA A 519 -29.15 -2.04 -17.60
N ASN A 520 -28.62 -1.06 -18.32
CA ASN A 520 -29.39 -0.08 -19.11
C ASN A 520 -28.66 0.21 -20.42
N PRO A 521 -28.80 -0.65 -21.44
CA PRO A 521 -28.20 -0.40 -22.74
C PRO A 521 -28.77 0.90 -23.31
N VAL A 522 -28.08 2.03 -23.15
CA VAL A 522 -28.39 3.25 -23.86
C VAL A 522 -28.22 2.92 -25.34
N ALA A 523 -29.23 3.21 -26.18
CA ALA A 523 -29.12 3.01 -27.61
C ALA A 523 -27.81 3.65 -28.08
N ALA A 524 -26.82 2.84 -28.37
CA ALA A 524 -25.55 3.30 -28.88
C ALA A 524 -25.83 4.22 -30.04
N LYS A 525 -25.18 5.42 -30.08
CA LYS A 525 -24.98 6.10 -31.36
C LYS A 525 -24.59 5.00 -32.32
N PRO A 526 -25.28 4.84 -33.49
CA PRO A 526 -24.93 3.76 -34.39
C PRO A 526 -23.41 3.79 -34.58
N ALA A 527 -22.69 2.85 -33.98
CA ALA A 527 -21.35 2.56 -34.41
C ALA A 527 -21.49 2.36 -35.92
N GLU A 528 -20.66 3.00 -36.73
CA GLU A 528 -20.55 2.61 -38.13
C GLU A 528 -20.57 1.10 -38.12
N ALA A 529 -21.58 0.55 -38.78
CA ALA A 529 -21.83 -0.89 -38.78
C ALA A 529 -20.50 -1.58 -39.01
N PRO A 530 -20.13 -2.57 -38.19
CA PRO A 530 -18.91 -3.33 -38.45
C PRO A 530 -19.03 -3.74 -39.91
N LYS A 531 -18.03 -3.36 -40.73
CA LYS A 531 -18.00 -3.78 -42.13
C LYS A 531 -18.19 -5.27 -42.08
N ALA A 532 -19.31 -5.73 -42.64
CA ALA A 532 -19.66 -7.13 -42.66
C ALA A 532 -18.41 -7.89 -43.10
N VAL A 533 -17.96 -8.81 -42.22
CA VAL A 533 -16.96 -9.78 -42.59
C VAL A 533 -17.54 -10.46 -43.83
N GLU A 534 -16.90 -10.30 -44.97
CA GLU A 534 -17.32 -10.99 -46.18
C GLU A 534 -17.47 -12.47 -45.86
N ALA A 535 -18.64 -13.02 -46.16
CA ALA A 535 -18.98 -14.41 -45.93
C ALA A 535 -17.81 -15.30 -46.39
N ALA A 536 -17.44 -16.25 -45.54
CA ALA A 536 -16.33 -17.18 -45.70
C ALA A 536 -16.27 -17.74 -47.15
N GLY A 537 -15.41 -17.15 -47.98
CA GLY A 537 -14.89 -17.87 -49.13
C GLY A 537 -13.94 -18.95 -48.68
N ASP A 538 -13.84 -20.04 -49.47
CA ASP A 538 -13.00 -21.22 -49.16
C ASP A 538 -11.61 -20.79 -48.67
N VAL A 539 -11.21 -21.32 -47.52
CA VAL A 539 -9.90 -21.10 -46.89
C VAL A 539 -8.89 -21.86 -47.75
N THR A 540 -8.00 -21.12 -48.44
CA THR A 540 -7.06 -21.71 -49.41
C THR A 540 -5.58 -21.59 -48.97
N GLY A 541 -5.33 -20.93 -47.80
CA GLY A 541 -3.99 -20.71 -47.23
C GLY A 541 -3.75 -21.46 -45.93
N GLU A 542 -2.56 -21.32 -45.37
CA GLU A 542 -2.21 -21.84 -44.06
C GLU A 542 -2.99 -21.08 -43.00
N VAL A 543 -3.58 -21.80 -42.03
CA VAL A 543 -4.41 -21.21 -40.99
C VAL A 543 -3.81 -21.40 -39.62
N PHE A 544 -4.05 -20.39 -38.74
CA PHE A 544 -3.84 -20.48 -37.32
C PHE A 544 -5.20 -20.66 -36.66
N CYS A 545 -5.30 -21.70 -35.80
CA CYS A 545 -6.57 -22.11 -35.16
C CYS A 545 -6.58 -21.87 -33.65
N ALA A 546 -7.76 -21.76 -33.08
CA ALA A 546 -7.97 -21.61 -31.64
C ALA A 546 -7.55 -22.87 -30.88
N PRO A 547 -6.63 -22.78 -29.89
CA PRO A 547 -6.22 -23.95 -29.10
C PRO A 547 -7.31 -24.41 -28.13
N MET A 548 -8.25 -23.53 -27.79
CA MET A 548 -9.42 -23.83 -26.95
C MET A 548 -10.56 -22.86 -27.27
N GLY A 549 -11.78 -23.24 -26.90
CA GLY A 549 -12.96 -22.39 -27.05
C GLY A 549 -12.98 -21.23 -26.06
N GLY A 550 -13.51 -20.08 -26.47
CA GLY A 550 -13.63 -18.88 -25.66
C GLY A 550 -14.29 -17.73 -26.42
N THR A 551 -14.43 -16.57 -25.80
CA THR A 551 -14.96 -15.34 -26.41
C THR A 551 -13.81 -14.44 -26.78
N VAL A 552 -13.70 -14.01 -28.04
CA VAL A 552 -12.66 -13.06 -28.51
C VAL A 552 -12.90 -11.69 -27.87
N LEU A 553 -11.90 -11.17 -27.15
CA LEU A 553 -11.98 -9.87 -26.47
C LEU A 553 -11.36 -8.76 -27.31
N GLU A 554 -10.19 -9.03 -27.92
CA GLU A 554 -9.42 -8.04 -28.67
C GLU A 554 -8.63 -8.74 -29.78
N ILE A 555 -8.56 -8.12 -30.97
CA ILE A 555 -7.79 -8.62 -32.10
C ILE A 555 -6.62 -7.67 -32.38
N ASN A 556 -5.39 -8.18 -32.24
CA ASN A 556 -4.16 -7.38 -32.29
C ASN A 556 -3.52 -7.35 -33.68
N VAL A 557 -4.14 -8.00 -34.68
CA VAL A 557 -3.60 -8.08 -36.05
C VAL A 557 -4.70 -7.83 -37.08
N LYS A 558 -4.32 -7.34 -38.25
CA LYS A 558 -5.20 -7.11 -39.41
C LYS A 558 -4.57 -7.63 -40.71
N ALA A 559 -5.38 -7.74 -41.74
CA ALA A 559 -4.89 -8.14 -43.06
C ALA A 559 -3.72 -7.25 -43.52
N GLY A 560 -2.64 -7.88 -43.96
CA GLY A 560 -1.40 -7.23 -44.39
C GLY A 560 -0.33 -7.13 -43.29
N ASP A 561 -0.64 -7.39 -42.04
CA ASP A 561 0.34 -7.38 -40.94
C ASP A 561 1.26 -8.63 -41.06
N THR A 562 2.54 -8.46 -40.70
CA THR A 562 3.46 -9.57 -40.56
C THR A 562 3.48 -10.03 -39.10
N VAL A 563 3.17 -11.29 -38.87
CA VAL A 563 3.15 -11.93 -37.54
C VAL A 563 4.43 -12.76 -37.39
N ALA A 564 5.10 -12.62 -36.25
CA ALA A 564 6.22 -13.46 -35.87
C ALA A 564 5.75 -14.67 -35.02
N PRO A 565 6.45 -15.82 -35.02
CA PRO A 565 6.16 -16.89 -34.09
C PRO A 565 6.28 -16.40 -32.63
N GLY A 566 5.26 -16.70 -31.80
CA GLY A 566 5.15 -16.20 -30.42
C GLY A 566 4.45 -14.83 -30.25
N GLN A 567 4.11 -14.15 -31.34
CA GLN A 567 3.40 -12.87 -31.28
C GLN A 567 1.94 -13.08 -30.87
N VAL A 568 1.46 -12.29 -29.90
CA VAL A 568 0.04 -12.28 -29.48
C VAL A 568 -0.82 -11.66 -30.58
N VAL A 569 -1.72 -12.47 -31.14
CA VAL A 569 -2.56 -12.09 -32.28
C VAL A 569 -3.98 -11.74 -31.87
N LEU A 570 -4.44 -12.23 -30.72
CA LEU A 570 -5.73 -11.83 -30.12
C LEU A 570 -5.76 -12.17 -28.62
N LYS A 571 -6.69 -11.51 -27.90
CA LYS A 571 -7.05 -11.84 -26.51
C LYS A 571 -8.43 -12.49 -26.50
N TYR A 572 -8.62 -13.45 -25.63
CA TYR A 572 -9.88 -14.16 -25.49
C TYR A 572 -10.18 -14.53 -24.03
N GLU A 573 -11.46 -14.60 -23.69
CA GLU A 573 -11.91 -15.10 -22.39
C GLU A 573 -12.28 -16.59 -22.48
N ALA A 574 -11.63 -17.41 -21.66
CA ALA A 574 -11.98 -18.81 -21.45
C ALA A 574 -12.04 -19.12 -19.95
N MET A 575 -13.06 -19.83 -19.50
CA MET A 575 -13.27 -20.20 -18.08
C MET A 575 -13.27 -18.97 -17.12
N LYS A 576 -13.79 -17.82 -17.57
CA LYS A 576 -13.79 -16.52 -16.85
C LYS A 576 -12.40 -15.94 -16.59
N MET A 577 -11.43 -16.33 -17.39
CA MET A 577 -10.06 -15.75 -17.37
C MET A 577 -9.72 -15.21 -18.75
N GLU A 578 -9.10 -14.03 -18.79
CA GLU A 578 -8.53 -13.47 -20.00
C GLU A 578 -7.24 -14.20 -20.34
N ASN A 579 -7.07 -14.57 -21.61
CA ASN A 579 -5.90 -15.27 -22.11
C ASN A 579 -5.39 -14.58 -23.36
N ASP A 580 -4.09 -14.43 -23.47
CA ASP A 580 -3.40 -14.00 -24.69
C ASP A 580 -3.18 -15.20 -25.61
N LEU A 581 -3.57 -15.06 -26.88
CA LEU A 581 -3.34 -16.09 -27.88
C LEU A 581 -2.17 -15.68 -28.76
N ALA A 582 -1.04 -16.31 -28.50
CA ALA A 582 0.17 -16.16 -29.32
C ALA A 582 0.13 -17.10 -30.51
N CYS A 583 0.49 -16.60 -31.70
CA CYS A 583 0.58 -17.42 -32.88
C CYS A 583 1.88 -18.25 -32.87
N ASP A 584 1.78 -19.56 -33.04
CA ASP A 584 2.93 -20.47 -33.11
C ASP A 584 3.69 -20.41 -34.44
N LYS A 585 3.11 -19.68 -35.41
CA LYS A 585 3.64 -19.55 -36.77
C LYS A 585 3.88 -18.10 -37.14
N GLY A 586 4.87 -17.87 -38.00
CA GLY A 586 5.13 -16.58 -38.62
C GLY A 586 4.54 -16.52 -40.03
N GLY A 587 4.12 -15.32 -40.45
CA GLY A 587 3.62 -15.11 -41.81
C GLY A 587 2.95 -13.76 -42.00
N VAL A 588 2.55 -13.47 -43.24
CA VAL A 588 1.73 -12.26 -43.53
C VAL A 588 0.26 -12.63 -43.42
N VAL A 589 -0.49 -11.91 -42.60
CA VAL A 589 -1.93 -12.11 -42.40
C VAL A 589 -2.64 -11.80 -43.71
N LYS A 590 -3.29 -12.78 -44.31
CA LYS A 590 -4.16 -12.61 -45.47
C LYS A 590 -5.50 -12.05 -45.05
N ARG A 591 -6.09 -12.64 -44.04
CA ARG A 591 -7.34 -12.16 -43.37
C ARG A 591 -7.50 -12.72 -41.96
N VAL A 592 -8.21 -11.99 -41.13
CA VAL A 592 -8.67 -12.45 -39.83
C VAL A 592 -10.07 -13.02 -39.99
N LEU A 593 -10.33 -14.19 -39.43
CA LEU A 593 -11.53 -15.01 -39.66
C LEU A 593 -12.55 -14.93 -38.50
N VAL A 594 -12.24 -14.17 -37.46
CA VAL A 594 -13.09 -13.98 -36.27
C VAL A 594 -13.23 -12.51 -35.96
N GLY A 595 -14.31 -12.13 -35.29
CA GLY A 595 -14.59 -10.77 -34.82
C GLY A 595 -14.46 -10.65 -33.30
N GLU A 596 -14.18 -9.42 -32.80
CA GLU A 596 -14.26 -9.11 -31.37
C GLU A 596 -15.68 -9.35 -30.85
N GLY A 597 -15.80 -10.04 -29.71
CA GLY A 597 -17.08 -10.47 -29.12
C GLY A 597 -17.62 -11.80 -29.68
N GLU A 598 -16.99 -12.39 -30.68
CA GLU A 598 -17.39 -13.67 -31.23
C GLU A 598 -16.94 -14.82 -30.32
N VAL A 599 -17.82 -15.85 -30.22
CA VAL A 599 -17.50 -17.08 -29.50
C VAL A 599 -16.78 -18.03 -30.45
N MET A 600 -15.50 -18.31 -30.21
CA MET A 600 -14.72 -19.26 -30.97
C MET A 600 -14.79 -20.67 -30.36
N ALA A 601 -14.85 -21.68 -31.21
CA ALA A 601 -14.75 -23.08 -30.82
C ALA A 601 -13.27 -23.53 -30.82
N THR A 602 -12.96 -24.61 -30.10
CA THR A 602 -11.63 -25.25 -30.21
C THR A 602 -11.39 -25.67 -31.65
N ASP A 603 -10.16 -25.51 -32.17
CA ASP A 603 -9.73 -25.76 -33.52
C ASP A 603 -10.40 -24.89 -34.61
N GLN A 604 -11.16 -23.87 -34.23
CA GLN A 604 -11.72 -22.90 -35.18
C GLN A 604 -10.62 -22.08 -35.84
N PRO A 605 -10.59 -21.94 -37.19
CA PRO A 605 -9.67 -21.06 -37.90
C PRO A 605 -9.85 -19.61 -37.49
N LEU A 606 -8.75 -18.95 -37.08
CA LEU A 606 -8.77 -17.56 -36.58
C LEU A 606 -8.08 -16.60 -37.58
N ILE A 607 -6.96 -17.02 -38.16
CA ILE A 607 -6.16 -16.19 -39.07
C ILE A 607 -5.74 -17.07 -40.27
N GLU A 608 -5.93 -16.56 -41.49
CA GLU A 608 -5.41 -17.14 -42.70
C GLU A 608 -4.16 -16.35 -43.15
N PHE A 609 -3.06 -17.06 -43.38
CA PHE A 609 -1.81 -16.48 -43.88
C PHE A 609 -1.70 -16.55 -45.39
N VAL A 610 -0.88 -15.67 -45.96
CA VAL A 610 -0.52 -15.73 -47.39
C VAL A 610 0.40 -16.92 -47.60
N GLY A 611 0.08 -17.85 -48.52
CA GLY A 611 0.87 -19.03 -48.80
C GLY A 611 2.30 -18.69 -49.27
N GLU A 612 3.24 -19.68 -49.11
CA GLU A 612 4.70 -19.57 -49.29
C GLU A 612 5.12 -18.65 -50.42
N GLY A 613 5.88 -17.62 -50.09
CA GLY A 613 6.44 -16.66 -51.04
C GLY A 613 6.78 -15.28 -50.50
N ALA A 614 6.92 -15.06 -49.20
CA ALA A 614 7.36 -13.78 -48.65
C ALA A 614 8.83 -13.85 -48.19
N PRO A 615 9.62 -12.77 -48.41
CA PRO A 615 11.05 -12.76 -48.05
C PRO A 615 11.19 -12.76 -46.52
N GLU A 616 12.14 -13.60 -46.07
CA GLU A 616 12.68 -13.54 -44.71
C GLU A 616 12.98 -12.08 -44.34
N ALA A 617 12.36 -11.59 -43.25
CA ALA A 617 12.84 -10.37 -42.62
C ALA A 617 14.30 -10.56 -42.21
N PRO A 618 15.18 -9.60 -42.45
CA PRO A 618 16.61 -9.79 -42.21
C PRO A 618 16.82 -10.08 -40.73
N ALA A 619 17.25 -11.30 -40.43
CA ALA A 619 17.81 -11.64 -39.15
C ALA A 619 18.93 -10.65 -38.88
N ALA A 620 18.89 -10.01 -37.70
CA ALA A 620 19.98 -9.16 -37.24
C ALA A 620 21.27 -9.99 -37.31
N ALA A 621 22.11 -9.66 -38.27
CA ALA A 621 23.29 -10.42 -38.58
C ALA A 621 24.25 -10.42 -37.38
N GLY A 622 24.54 -11.60 -36.82
CA GLY A 622 25.78 -11.85 -36.12
C GLY A 622 25.71 -12.03 -34.59
N VAL A 623 24.55 -12.23 -33.96
CA VAL A 623 24.52 -12.57 -32.55
C VAL A 623 24.05 -14.01 -32.36
N VAL A 624 24.95 -14.88 -31.91
CA VAL A 624 24.64 -16.27 -31.58
C VAL A 624 24.10 -16.31 -30.14
N ALA A 625 22.97 -16.95 -29.95
CA ALA A 625 22.29 -17.05 -28.62
C ALA A 625 22.95 -18.15 -27.75
N ASP A 626 24.26 -18.03 -27.50
CA ASP A 626 25.02 -18.98 -26.67
C ASP A 626 25.74 -18.32 -25.47
N GLY A 627 25.37 -17.07 -25.18
CA GLY A 627 25.95 -16.31 -24.06
C GLY A 627 25.27 -16.57 -22.74
N PRO A 628 25.83 -16.01 -21.66
CA PRO A 628 25.28 -16.17 -20.32
C PRO A 628 23.90 -15.53 -20.20
N GLN A 629 23.03 -16.14 -19.40
CA GLN A 629 21.73 -15.61 -19.07
C GLN A 629 21.82 -14.67 -17.84
N MET A 630 21.02 -13.64 -17.82
CA MET A 630 20.76 -12.82 -16.65
C MET A 630 19.49 -13.34 -15.97
N LEU A 631 19.56 -13.53 -14.66
CA LEU A 631 18.50 -14.12 -13.85
C LEU A 631 17.78 -13.04 -13.02
N ALA A 632 16.50 -13.24 -12.76
CA ALA A 632 15.74 -12.41 -11.83
C ALA A 632 16.34 -12.49 -10.41
N PRO A 633 16.68 -11.37 -9.77
CA PRO A 633 17.22 -11.38 -8.40
C PRO A 633 16.17 -11.79 -7.38
N MET A 634 14.90 -11.54 -7.66
CA MET A 634 13.73 -11.93 -6.87
C MET A 634 12.53 -12.06 -7.80
N GLY A 635 11.52 -12.82 -7.36
CA GLY A 635 10.26 -12.95 -8.08
C GLY A 635 9.43 -11.67 -8.03
N GLY A 636 8.53 -11.51 -8.98
CA GLY A 636 7.65 -10.35 -9.11
C GLY A 636 6.89 -10.36 -10.43
N THR A 637 6.08 -9.33 -10.67
CA THR A 637 5.36 -9.15 -11.94
C THR A 637 6.10 -8.14 -12.81
N VAL A 638 6.44 -8.50 -14.03
CA VAL A 638 7.07 -7.59 -15.02
C VAL A 638 6.08 -6.46 -15.34
N LEU A 639 6.51 -5.22 -15.17
CA LEU A 639 5.69 -4.04 -15.51
C LEU A 639 6.00 -3.55 -16.92
N GLU A 640 7.28 -3.48 -17.29
CA GLU A 640 7.72 -3.01 -18.60
C GLU A 640 9.10 -3.55 -18.92
N VAL A 641 9.26 -4.18 -20.07
CA VAL A 641 10.56 -4.60 -20.63
C VAL A 641 11.14 -3.45 -21.44
N LYS A 642 12.35 -2.99 -21.08
CA LYS A 642 13.00 -1.80 -21.68
C LYS A 642 14.04 -2.09 -22.75
N VAL A 643 14.30 -3.37 -22.99
CA VAL A 643 15.29 -3.82 -23.99
C VAL A 643 14.69 -4.83 -24.96
N LYS A 644 15.27 -4.94 -26.14
CA LYS A 644 14.89 -5.92 -27.17
C LYS A 644 16.13 -6.64 -27.68
N ALA A 645 15.93 -7.75 -28.36
CA ALA A 645 17.01 -8.47 -29.03
C ALA A 645 17.77 -7.54 -30.03
N GLY A 646 19.09 -7.55 -29.94
CA GLY A 646 19.98 -6.66 -30.68
C GLY A 646 20.42 -5.39 -29.93
N ASP A 647 19.81 -5.04 -28.81
CA ASP A 647 20.23 -3.88 -28.03
C ASP A 647 21.56 -4.13 -27.32
N SER A 648 22.43 -3.10 -27.31
CA SER A 648 23.67 -3.11 -26.54
C SER A 648 23.44 -2.43 -25.21
N VAL A 649 23.76 -3.10 -24.10
CA VAL A 649 23.61 -2.60 -22.74
C VAL A 649 24.95 -2.55 -22.01
N ASN A 650 25.09 -1.59 -21.10
CA ASN A 650 26.21 -1.48 -20.17
C ASN A 650 25.78 -1.97 -18.78
N VAL A 651 26.74 -2.26 -17.91
CA VAL A 651 26.46 -2.54 -16.51
C VAL A 651 25.68 -1.38 -15.89
N GLY A 652 24.52 -1.66 -15.28
CA GLY A 652 23.65 -0.67 -14.68
C GLY A 652 22.54 -0.13 -15.60
N ASP A 653 22.53 -0.45 -16.90
CA ASP A 653 21.40 -0.09 -17.76
C ASP A 653 20.15 -0.90 -17.38
N THR A 654 18.98 -0.25 -17.32
CA THR A 654 17.72 -0.91 -16.94
C THR A 654 17.24 -1.84 -18.05
N ILE A 655 17.08 -3.13 -17.72
CA ILE A 655 16.58 -4.19 -18.61
C ILE A 655 15.04 -4.20 -18.60
N LEU A 656 14.45 -4.19 -17.41
CA LEU A 656 13.00 -4.14 -17.23
C LEU A 656 12.65 -3.50 -15.87
N THR A 657 11.39 -3.08 -15.73
CA THR A 657 10.78 -2.73 -14.45
C THR A 657 9.81 -3.84 -14.03
N TYR A 658 9.75 -4.13 -12.74
CA TYR A 658 8.87 -5.17 -12.20
C TYR A 658 8.34 -4.78 -10.83
N GLU A 659 7.14 -5.26 -10.48
CA GLU A 659 6.57 -5.10 -9.16
C GLU A 659 6.91 -6.31 -8.29
N ALA A 660 7.58 -6.07 -7.16
CA ALA A 660 7.78 -7.07 -6.12
C ALA A 660 7.44 -6.45 -4.77
N MET A 661 6.73 -7.17 -3.91
CA MET A 661 6.30 -6.70 -2.59
C MET A 661 5.48 -5.39 -2.62
N LYS A 662 4.67 -5.18 -3.67
CA LYS A 662 3.92 -3.93 -3.95
C LYS A 662 4.81 -2.71 -4.20
N MET A 663 6.04 -2.93 -4.58
CA MET A 663 7.03 -1.90 -4.88
C MET A 663 7.55 -2.09 -6.30
N GLU A 664 7.70 -0.99 -7.02
CA GLU A 664 8.31 -0.99 -8.34
C GLU A 664 9.83 -1.07 -8.22
N ASN A 665 10.45 -1.98 -8.96
CA ASN A 665 11.89 -2.22 -8.96
C ASN A 665 12.43 -2.18 -10.39
N ASN A 666 13.67 -1.67 -10.54
CA ASN A 666 14.41 -1.77 -11.81
C ASN A 666 15.34 -2.97 -11.77
N LEU A 667 15.21 -3.85 -12.75
CA LEU A 667 16.21 -4.87 -13.01
C LEU A 667 17.27 -4.28 -13.95
N VAL A 668 18.50 -4.17 -13.45
CA VAL A 668 19.59 -3.55 -14.20
C VAL A 668 20.59 -4.61 -14.68
N ALA A 669 21.21 -4.37 -15.84
CA ALA A 669 22.20 -5.28 -16.42
C ALA A 669 23.39 -5.50 -15.47
N ASP A 670 23.67 -6.74 -15.14
CA ASP A 670 24.80 -7.17 -14.32
C ASP A 670 26.15 -7.18 -15.10
N ARG A 671 26.06 -7.08 -16.41
CA ARG A 671 27.19 -7.09 -17.35
C ARG A 671 26.91 -6.27 -18.60
N ALA A 672 27.95 -5.79 -19.25
CA ALA A 672 27.84 -5.19 -20.58
C ALA A 672 27.78 -6.28 -21.66
N GLY A 673 26.96 -6.07 -22.69
CA GLY A 673 26.84 -7.01 -23.81
C GLY A 673 25.69 -6.64 -24.75
N VAL A 674 25.49 -7.49 -25.77
CA VAL A 674 24.35 -7.39 -26.69
C VAL A 674 23.28 -8.38 -26.24
N ILE A 675 22.05 -7.95 -26.13
CA ILE A 675 20.92 -8.82 -25.81
C ILE A 675 20.62 -9.71 -27.01
N ALA A 676 20.85 -11.03 -26.89
CA ALA A 676 20.51 -11.97 -27.93
C ALA A 676 19.02 -12.33 -27.92
N LYS A 677 18.44 -12.45 -26.73
CA LYS A 677 17.02 -12.79 -26.54
C LYS A 677 16.51 -12.21 -25.24
N VAL A 678 15.28 -11.69 -25.24
CA VAL A 678 14.48 -11.39 -24.06
C VAL A 678 13.58 -12.59 -23.80
N LEU A 679 13.46 -13.02 -22.55
CA LEU A 679 12.83 -14.27 -22.14
C LEU A 679 11.56 -14.06 -21.31
N VAL A 680 11.17 -12.80 -21.09
CA VAL A 680 9.96 -12.38 -20.35
C VAL A 680 9.29 -11.24 -21.08
N GLU A 681 7.99 -11.05 -20.83
CA GLU A 681 7.16 -10.00 -21.43
C GLU A 681 6.48 -9.15 -20.33
N ASP A 682 5.90 -8.02 -20.72
CA ASP A 682 5.12 -7.16 -19.84
C ASP A 682 3.91 -7.92 -19.28
N GLY A 683 3.77 -7.94 -17.97
CA GLY A 683 2.72 -8.68 -17.28
C GLY A 683 3.12 -10.07 -16.78
N ASP A 684 4.25 -10.62 -17.19
CA ASP A 684 4.71 -11.93 -16.75
C ASP A 684 5.00 -11.96 -15.24
N VAL A 685 4.65 -13.07 -14.60
CA VAL A 685 5.05 -13.36 -13.23
C VAL A 685 6.36 -14.14 -13.28
N MET A 686 7.45 -13.52 -12.88
CA MET A 686 8.77 -14.16 -12.83
C MET A 686 9.07 -14.71 -11.44
N ALA A 687 9.69 -15.89 -11.39
CA ALA A 687 10.22 -16.48 -10.17
C ALA A 687 11.64 -15.96 -9.87
N THR A 688 12.09 -16.10 -8.64
CA THR A 688 13.51 -15.87 -8.28
C THR A 688 14.40 -16.80 -9.11
N ASP A 689 15.53 -16.28 -9.61
CA ASP A 689 16.49 -16.96 -10.47
C ASP A 689 15.95 -17.41 -11.83
N GLN A 690 14.76 -16.93 -12.23
CA GLN A 690 14.25 -17.16 -13.58
C GLN A 690 15.10 -16.40 -14.62
N PRO A 691 15.47 -17.01 -15.75
CA PRO A 691 16.15 -16.33 -16.85
C PRO A 691 15.28 -15.21 -17.46
N ILE A 692 15.84 -14.00 -17.58
CA ILE A 692 15.15 -12.79 -18.05
C ILE A 692 15.62 -12.37 -19.43
N VAL A 693 16.93 -12.31 -19.62
CA VAL A 693 17.54 -12.04 -20.92
C VAL A 693 18.74 -12.97 -21.14
N GLN A 694 19.02 -13.28 -22.39
CA GLN A 694 20.20 -13.98 -22.81
C GLN A 694 21.12 -13.03 -23.57
N PHE A 695 22.37 -12.96 -23.14
CA PHE A 695 23.38 -12.20 -23.86
C PHE A 695 23.92 -12.98 -25.04
N GLY A 696 24.32 -12.28 -26.11
CA GLY A 696 24.97 -12.87 -27.25
C GLY A 696 26.49 -12.93 -27.07
N THR A 697 27.11 -13.94 -27.62
CA THR A 697 28.57 -13.94 -27.82
C THR A 697 28.89 -13.20 -29.12
N ALA A 698 29.78 -12.19 -29.05
CA ALA A 698 30.21 -11.48 -30.27
C ALA A 698 30.91 -12.45 -31.23
N ALA A 699 30.41 -12.58 -32.45
CA ALA A 699 31.18 -13.23 -33.50
C ALA A 699 32.50 -12.45 -33.71
N ALA A 700 33.61 -13.15 -33.62
CA ALA A 700 34.93 -12.55 -33.74
C ALA A 700 35.04 -11.71 -35.04
N GLY A 701 35.03 -10.37 -34.90
CA GLY A 701 35.30 -9.51 -36.04
C GLY A 701 34.63 -8.16 -36.17
N ALA A 702 33.92 -7.65 -35.18
CA ALA A 702 33.38 -6.28 -35.27
C ALA A 702 33.62 -5.50 -33.97
N ALA A 703 34.53 -4.56 -33.97
CA ALA A 703 34.71 -3.59 -32.92
C ALA A 703 33.51 -2.62 -32.90
N PRO A 704 32.95 -2.27 -31.72
CA PRO A 704 31.82 -1.33 -31.65
C PRO A 704 32.26 0.06 -32.07
N ALA A 705 31.49 0.69 -32.97
CA ALA A 705 31.67 2.09 -33.34
C ALA A 705 31.30 2.98 -32.11
N PRO A 706 32.13 3.96 -31.76
CA PRO A 706 31.86 4.82 -30.63
C PRO A 706 30.62 5.71 -30.91
N LYS A 707 29.62 5.66 -30.03
CA LYS A 707 28.51 6.63 -30.01
C LYS A 707 29.08 8.04 -29.85
N ALA A 708 28.71 8.94 -30.76
CA ALA A 708 29.11 10.33 -30.76
C ALA A 708 28.77 10.99 -29.41
N ALA A 709 29.77 11.61 -28.77
CA ALA A 709 29.62 12.41 -27.58
C ALA A 709 28.63 13.56 -27.82
N PRO A 710 27.84 13.96 -26.84
CA PRO A 710 26.96 15.12 -26.97
C PRO A 710 27.81 16.38 -27.16
N LYS A 711 27.43 17.20 -28.15
CA LYS A 711 28.09 18.50 -28.44
C LYS A 711 27.98 19.40 -27.20
N PRO A 712 29.07 20.09 -26.82
CA PRO A 712 29.02 21.01 -25.69
C PRO A 712 28.11 22.20 -26.01
N VAL A 713 27.18 22.46 -25.10
CA VAL A 713 26.35 23.67 -25.12
C VAL A 713 27.25 24.87 -24.86
N ALA A 714 27.25 25.86 -25.78
CA ALA A 714 28.02 27.09 -25.68
C ALA A 714 27.60 27.91 -24.43
N LYS A 715 28.58 28.26 -23.59
CA LYS A 715 28.40 29.20 -22.47
C LYS A 715 27.93 30.56 -22.99
N PRO A 716 26.92 31.19 -22.35
CA PRO A 716 26.64 32.60 -22.63
C PRO A 716 27.77 33.49 -22.14
N ALA A 717 28.17 34.48 -22.98
CA ALA A 717 29.20 35.46 -22.68
C ALA A 717 28.86 36.30 -21.46
N ALA A 718 29.81 36.45 -20.54
CA ALA A 718 29.69 37.28 -19.36
C ALA A 718 29.56 38.76 -19.74
N LYS A 719 28.46 39.42 -19.38
CA LYS A 719 28.36 40.90 -19.36
C LYS A 719 29.18 41.43 -18.19
N LYS A 720 30.12 42.30 -18.53
CA LYS A 720 30.89 43.13 -17.56
C LYS A 720 29.93 43.95 -16.72
N ALA A 721 30.01 43.80 -15.39
CA ALA A 721 29.37 44.70 -14.45
C ALA A 721 30.23 46.02 -14.35
N GLU A 722 29.61 47.16 -14.60
CA GLU A 722 30.15 48.49 -14.23
C GLU A 722 29.96 48.71 -12.72
N ALA A 723 30.99 49.27 -12.09
CA ALA A 723 30.99 49.61 -10.69
C ALA A 723 30.16 50.88 -10.42
N PRO A 724 29.49 51.03 -9.29
CA PRO A 724 28.80 52.25 -8.92
C PRO A 724 29.81 53.29 -8.39
N LYS A 725 29.71 54.49 -8.89
CA LYS A 725 30.37 55.70 -8.31
C LYS A 725 29.46 56.28 -7.21
N VAL A 726 30.10 56.53 -6.05
CA VAL A 726 29.76 57.40 -4.90
C VAL A 726 28.43 57.18 -4.24
#